data_6193466417e83cae8f34183c91befca0
#
_entry.id   6193466417e83cae8f34183c91befca0
#
_cell.length_a   1.000
_cell.length_b   1.000
_cell.length_c   1.000
_cell.angle_alpha   90.00
_cell.angle_beta   90.00
_cell.angle_gamma   90.00
#
_symmetry.space_group_name_H-M   'P 1'
#
loop_
_entity.id
_entity.type
_entity.pdbx_description
1 polymer ?
#
loop_
_entity_poly.entity_id
_entity_poly.type
_entity_poly.pdbx_seq_one_letter_code
_entity_poly.pdbx_strand_id
1 'polypeptide(L)'
;MSCFSLRDFCAPIVQHNSRDLEVQKGPCLPFTARLQTDYSAPPPQPWSATKPVEEKAPIIPGLYIVEYEEGQMDTATLSNEIASDAHVKMNLDFELFKGASIQFHDSAHVEETAAKIAEMPAIKRMWPQRLYRIPDYQVSWAGDMPDAQAKAVMRRQSDGNDTFTPHLMTQVNQLRNKGVVGKGIKVAVIDSGVDWKHPALGGCFGRPECLVSFGYDLVGDAYNGTNTAVPDNDPMDCGGHGTHVSGIIAAQTNNPFGIIGAATGVTMGHYRVFGCEGSASDDVLIQAYNMAYQDGADLITASIGGSSGWPEQAWAVAVTRIVDKGVPCVISAGNDGATGMFFTSSAADARGATAIASFDNSVTPQLLSNATYRVGGGQQVSFSYSAGSPAKWGNVTKQLWAVNFNTNDTQNACDPLPANTPDLSNFIVLIRRGTCPFTQKATNVRAKGAKYVFFYNNVPGTLSISVTAVDGILGAATVSAEIGKSWIAELAAGRNVTLEMTDPLTAPKFLLSAPNSATGGAPSTYTSWGPTFEGQVKPQVAAPGGNILSTYPLAKGGYAVLSGTSMACPLTAGVYALIMSVRGIKDPKTLENLVASTAKPTLFNSGSTSASYLAPVPQQGAGLIQAYDAAYTTTLLSVSSLAFNDTDNFAPVQNFTISNKGSSSVTYTLSQRGAATAFTFSSNASNITPEVFPNELVANYANLKFSEEKLEVGPGGNAQIAVTVTPPSGLDARRLPVYSGYVTINGTDGSSFSLPYMGIAGSIHAQRTLDPQQTFLSSNQIPRNFTEDNPPRVPAGHQFDLPPQGQANNTQYVLVSEMPRFSINLAWGTPLLRADVVALGGNSTAAEQPLAETEVLGLKTVGSLQYFPQRYQARTRSFVRWDGILDSGKYAPSGQYKIVFRALRVFGNSEKQDEYDVVETVPFKIRYINK
;
A
#
# COMPACT_ATOMS: atom_id res chain seq x y z
N MET A 1 -12.45 12.36 -46.51
CA MET A 1 -11.91 12.71 -47.82
C MET A 1 -11.12 13.98 -47.65
N SER A 2 -9.83 13.85 -47.65
CA SER A 2 -8.79 14.76 -48.21
C SER A 2 -7.43 14.23 -47.80
N CYS A 3 -6.75 13.66 -48.80
CA CYS A 3 -5.35 13.26 -48.74
C CYS A 3 -4.45 14.49 -48.56
N PHE A 4 -3.55 14.46 -47.59
CA PHE A 4 -2.37 15.33 -47.64
C PHE A 4 -1.17 14.52 -48.09
N SER A 5 -0.59 15.02 -49.20
CA SER A 5 0.58 14.52 -49.91
C SER A 5 1.85 14.81 -49.12
N LEU A 6 2.61 13.76 -48.79
CA LEU A 6 4.01 13.86 -48.36
C LEU A 6 4.89 14.03 -49.61
N ARG A 7 5.37 15.21 -49.84
CA ARG A 7 6.57 15.50 -50.66
C ARG A 7 7.45 16.47 -49.90
N ASP A 8 8.76 16.17 -50.02
CA ASP A 8 9.91 17.00 -49.62
C ASP A 8 10.40 16.83 -48.18
N PHE A 9 11.27 15.85 -48.02
CA PHE A 9 12.46 15.94 -47.17
C PHE A 9 13.52 14.94 -47.66
N CYS A 10 14.40 15.42 -48.57
CA CYS A 10 15.70 14.83 -48.85
C CYS A 10 16.76 15.70 -48.19
N ALA A 11 17.43 15.23 -47.12
CA ALA A 11 18.62 15.87 -46.59
C ALA A 11 19.88 15.26 -47.22
N PRO A 12 20.90 16.03 -47.55
CA PRO A 12 22.14 15.53 -48.15
C PRO A 12 23.09 15.02 -47.07
N ILE A 13 23.71 13.84 -47.31
CA ILE A 13 24.83 13.33 -46.56
C ILE A 13 26.10 14.06 -46.98
N VAL A 14 26.74 14.75 -46.05
CA VAL A 14 28.06 15.35 -46.25
C VAL A 14 29.13 14.41 -45.72
N GLN A 15 29.94 13.83 -46.58
CA GLN A 15 31.23 13.23 -46.22
C GLN A 15 32.32 14.29 -46.40
N HIS A 16 33.05 14.53 -45.31
CA HIS A 16 34.28 15.34 -45.37
C HIS A 16 35.42 14.51 -45.96
N ASN A 17 35.84 14.85 -47.17
CA ASN A 17 37.22 14.76 -47.55
C ASN A 17 37.52 15.85 -48.60
N SER A 18 38.61 16.56 -48.32
CA SER A 18 39.08 17.73 -49.08
C SER A 18 39.47 17.38 -50.50
N ARG A 19 38.77 17.98 -51.41
CA ARG A 19 39.03 18.46 -52.76
C ARG A 19 37.94 18.05 -53.74
N ASP A 20 37.39 19.12 -54.37
CA ASP A 20 36.58 19.12 -55.57
C ASP A 20 35.14 18.58 -55.49
N LEU A 21 34.20 19.50 -55.53
CA LEU A 21 32.79 19.28 -55.70
C LEU A 21 32.45 18.88 -57.15
N GLU A 22 31.98 17.69 -57.39
CA GLU A 22 31.09 17.36 -58.50
C GLU A 22 29.88 16.56 -57.99
N VAL A 23 28.68 17.11 -58.29
CA VAL A 23 27.41 16.49 -57.92
C VAL A 23 27.00 15.53 -59.03
N GLN A 24 27.08 14.23 -58.79
CA GLN A 24 26.44 13.24 -59.68
C GLN A 24 25.09 12.79 -59.09
N LYS A 25 24.04 12.97 -59.88
CA LYS A 25 22.69 12.42 -59.62
C LYS A 25 22.66 10.96 -60.08
N GLY A 26 22.50 10.04 -59.15
CA GLY A 26 22.21 8.62 -59.39
C GLY A 26 20.72 8.30 -59.25
N PRO A 27 20.22 7.23 -59.90
CA PRO A 27 18.77 6.93 -59.94
C PRO A 27 18.23 6.33 -58.65
N CYS A 28 17.02 6.75 -58.26
CA CYS A 28 16.25 6.19 -57.15
C CYS A 28 15.74 4.80 -57.47
N LEU A 29 16.13 3.79 -56.67
CA LEU A 29 15.49 2.50 -56.61
C LEU A 29 14.49 2.46 -55.43
N PRO A 30 13.34 1.78 -55.53
CA PRO A 30 12.36 1.70 -54.43
C PRO A 30 12.86 0.76 -53.33
N PHE A 31 13.13 1.29 -52.18
CA PHE A 31 13.42 0.52 -50.97
C PHE A 31 12.10 0.25 -50.24
N THR A 32 11.68 -1.01 -50.25
CA THR A 32 10.82 -1.55 -49.19
C THR A 32 11.70 -1.82 -47.96
N ALA A 33 11.90 -0.83 -47.14
CA ALA A 33 12.58 -0.99 -45.86
C ALA A 33 11.56 -1.44 -44.84
N ARG A 34 11.66 -2.68 -44.38
CA ARG A 34 11.27 -3.06 -43.01
C ARG A 34 12.16 -2.24 -42.07
N LEU A 35 11.57 -1.31 -41.40
CA LEU A 35 12.20 -0.65 -40.25
C LEU A 35 12.40 -1.68 -39.15
N GLN A 36 13.57 -2.27 -39.06
CA GLN A 36 14.15 -2.78 -37.85
C GLN A 36 14.70 -1.57 -37.11
N THR A 37 13.91 -1.06 -36.17
CA THR A 37 14.40 -0.13 -35.17
C THR A 37 15.11 -0.94 -34.08
N ASP A 38 16.39 -1.20 -34.27
CA ASP A 38 17.32 -1.51 -33.19
C ASP A 38 17.75 -0.18 -32.57
N TYR A 39 17.12 0.18 -31.46
CA TYR A 39 17.54 0.96 -30.29
C TYR A 39 16.29 1.47 -29.58
N SER A 40 15.58 0.56 -28.93
CA SER A 40 14.81 0.90 -27.74
C SER A 40 15.27 -0.04 -26.65
N ALA A 41 15.77 0.52 -25.55
CA ALA A 41 15.69 -0.21 -24.29
C ALA A 41 14.27 -0.77 -24.23
N PRO A 42 14.06 -2.05 -23.90
CA PRO A 42 12.70 -2.55 -23.70
C PRO A 42 12.06 -1.58 -22.70
N PRO A 43 10.84 -1.08 -22.98
CA PRO A 43 10.08 -0.39 -21.94
C PRO A 43 10.14 -1.26 -20.71
N PRO A 44 10.17 -0.69 -19.50
CA PRO A 44 10.01 -1.47 -18.29
C PRO A 44 8.83 -2.38 -18.58
N GLN A 45 9.01 -3.70 -18.45
CA GLN A 45 7.94 -4.66 -18.74
C GLN A 45 6.71 -4.12 -18.04
N PRO A 46 5.60 -3.88 -18.75
CA PRO A 46 4.39 -3.52 -18.04
C PRO A 46 4.22 -4.61 -17.00
N TRP A 47 4.13 -4.22 -15.74
CA TRP A 47 3.73 -5.10 -14.66
C TRP A 47 2.57 -5.87 -15.23
N SER A 48 2.71 -7.18 -15.35
CA SER A 48 1.74 -7.95 -16.10
C SER A 48 0.38 -7.63 -15.49
N ALA A 49 -0.46 -6.95 -16.24
CA ALA A 49 -1.81 -6.56 -15.86
C ALA A 49 -2.72 -7.78 -15.58
N THR A 50 -2.12 -8.93 -15.31
CA THR A 50 -2.72 -10.24 -15.20
C THR A 50 -2.58 -10.88 -13.83
N LYS A 51 -1.85 -10.29 -12.86
CA LYS A 51 -2.00 -10.76 -11.49
C LYS A 51 -3.29 -10.20 -10.95
N PRO A 52 -4.25 -11.06 -10.50
CA PRO A 52 -5.38 -10.58 -9.72
C PRO A 52 -4.85 -9.73 -8.58
N VAL A 53 -5.51 -8.63 -8.29
CA VAL A 53 -5.23 -7.90 -7.05
C VAL A 53 -5.54 -8.89 -5.93
N GLU A 54 -4.51 -9.33 -5.22
CA GLU A 54 -4.69 -10.22 -4.07
C GLU A 54 -5.53 -9.49 -3.03
N GLU A 55 -6.53 -10.14 -2.49
CA GLU A 55 -7.35 -9.56 -1.42
C GLU A 55 -6.47 -9.34 -0.20
N LYS A 56 -6.12 -8.07 0.08
CA LYS A 56 -5.19 -7.71 1.16
C LYS A 56 -5.85 -7.61 2.53
N ALA A 57 -7.16 -7.75 2.59
CA ALA A 57 -7.94 -7.83 3.82
C ALA A 57 -9.00 -8.94 3.69
N PRO A 58 -8.59 -10.22 3.60
CA PRO A 58 -9.51 -11.33 3.42
C PRO A 58 -10.42 -11.51 4.63
N ILE A 59 -11.66 -11.92 4.38
CA ILE A 59 -12.61 -12.29 5.43
C ILE A 59 -12.14 -13.56 6.13
N ILE A 60 -12.25 -13.58 7.47
CA ILE A 60 -12.01 -14.77 8.28
C ILE A 60 -13.31 -15.56 8.37
N PRO A 61 -13.36 -16.79 7.83
CA PRO A 61 -14.58 -17.59 7.84
C PRO A 61 -15.11 -17.83 9.24
N GLY A 62 -16.41 -17.57 9.44
CA GLY A 62 -17.10 -17.86 10.69
C GLY A 62 -16.82 -16.92 11.85
N LEU A 63 -16.06 -15.83 11.62
CA LEU A 63 -15.76 -14.80 12.61
C LEU A 63 -16.46 -13.49 12.26
N TYR A 64 -17.17 -12.92 13.26
CA TYR A 64 -17.93 -11.67 13.09
C TYR A 64 -17.70 -10.72 14.26
N ILE A 65 -17.76 -9.43 13.96
CA ILE A 65 -17.93 -8.38 14.95
C ILE A 65 -19.41 -8.06 15.06
N VAL A 66 -19.93 -8.05 16.28
CA VAL A 66 -21.30 -7.68 16.61
C VAL A 66 -21.26 -6.41 17.45
N GLU A 67 -21.99 -5.38 17.03
CA GLU A 67 -22.19 -4.14 17.80
C GLU A 67 -23.60 -4.11 18.37
N TYR A 68 -23.72 -3.72 19.64
CA TYR A 68 -24.99 -3.64 20.34
C TYR A 68 -25.64 -2.26 20.23
N GLU A 69 -26.96 -2.22 20.27
CA GLU A 69 -27.69 -0.99 20.59
C GLU A 69 -27.45 -0.60 22.05
N GLU A 70 -27.26 0.69 22.28
CA GLU A 70 -26.85 1.20 23.58
C GLU A 70 -27.85 0.81 24.70
N GLY A 71 -27.36 0.14 25.73
CA GLY A 71 -28.13 -0.27 26.90
C GLY A 71 -29.12 -1.42 26.66
N GLN A 72 -29.16 -2.04 25.48
CA GLN A 72 -30.10 -3.12 25.19
C GLN A 72 -29.50 -4.53 25.31
N MET A 73 -28.18 -4.66 25.24
CA MET A 73 -27.49 -5.94 25.32
C MET A 73 -26.13 -5.79 26.00
N ASP A 74 -25.69 -6.84 26.67
CA ASP A 74 -24.32 -7.03 27.10
C ASP A 74 -23.75 -8.36 26.54
N THR A 75 -22.45 -8.56 26.70
CA THR A 75 -21.76 -9.72 26.16
C THR A 75 -22.22 -11.02 26.81
N ALA A 76 -22.64 -11.00 28.09
CA ALA A 76 -23.12 -12.18 28.80
C ALA A 76 -24.51 -12.60 28.27
N THR A 77 -25.38 -11.64 28.02
CA THR A 77 -26.71 -11.87 27.44
C THR A 77 -26.55 -12.40 26.00
N LEU A 78 -25.73 -11.76 25.16
CA LEU A 78 -25.46 -12.28 23.82
C LEU A 78 -24.92 -13.70 23.87
N SER A 79 -23.93 -13.98 24.73
CA SER A 79 -23.32 -15.29 24.84
C SER A 79 -24.34 -16.39 25.16
N ASN A 80 -25.35 -16.08 25.98
CA ASN A 80 -26.43 -17.01 26.31
C ASN A 80 -27.40 -17.19 25.11
N GLU A 81 -27.75 -16.11 24.43
CA GLU A 81 -28.69 -16.16 23.31
C GLU A 81 -28.14 -16.89 22.09
N ILE A 82 -26.83 -16.80 21.85
CA ILE A 82 -26.17 -17.44 20.69
C ILE A 82 -25.49 -18.78 21.02
N ALA A 83 -25.56 -19.25 22.28
CA ALA A 83 -24.77 -20.41 22.77
C ALA A 83 -24.96 -21.70 21.93
N SER A 84 -26.10 -21.87 21.27
CA SER A 84 -26.34 -23.01 20.36
C SER A 84 -25.56 -22.91 19.05
N ASP A 85 -25.25 -21.70 18.58
CA ASP A 85 -24.79 -21.42 17.24
C ASP A 85 -23.36 -20.86 17.18
N ALA A 86 -22.98 -20.09 18.22
CA ALA A 86 -21.71 -19.42 18.27
C ALA A 86 -21.22 -19.24 19.71
N HIS A 87 -19.96 -18.86 19.86
CA HIS A 87 -19.43 -18.41 21.16
C HIS A 87 -18.74 -17.06 21.01
N VAL A 88 -18.72 -16.30 22.09
CA VAL A 88 -17.97 -15.05 22.16
C VAL A 88 -16.49 -15.34 22.23
N LYS A 89 -15.74 -14.87 21.23
CA LYS A 89 -14.28 -14.97 21.18
C LYS A 89 -13.61 -13.85 21.97
N MET A 90 -14.14 -12.62 21.85
CA MET A 90 -13.60 -11.44 22.50
C MET A 90 -14.72 -10.48 22.89
N ASN A 91 -14.63 -9.96 24.11
CA ASN A 91 -15.50 -8.87 24.55
C ASN A 91 -14.93 -7.52 24.11
N LEU A 92 -15.75 -6.72 23.42
CA LEU A 92 -15.42 -5.39 22.96
C LEU A 92 -16.27 -4.33 23.70
N ASP A 93 -16.32 -4.44 25.03
CA ASP A 93 -17.08 -3.52 25.87
C ASP A 93 -16.24 -2.30 26.25
N PHE A 94 -16.21 -1.32 25.36
CA PHE A 94 -15.51 -0.04 25.52
C PHE A 94 -16.50 1.11 25.57
N GLU A 95 -16.07 2.29 26.00
CA GLU A 95 -16.92 3.51 25.99
C GLU A 95 -17.46 3.79 24.58
N LEU A 96 -16.62 3.68 23.55
CA LEU A 96 -16.95 4.06 22.17
C LEU A 96 -17.36 2.90 21.28
N PHE A 97 -17.23 1.68 21.75
CA PHE A 97 -17.64 0.48 21.00
C PHE A 97 -18.22 -0.56 21.96
N LYS A 98 -19.51 -0.79 21.88
CA LYS A 98 -20.23 -1.80 22.65
C LYS A 98 -20.52 -3.00 21.77
N GLY A 99 -19.85 -4.13 22.01
CA GLY A 99 -20.00 -5.28 21.15
C GLY A 99 -19.16 -6.48 21.56
N ALA A 100 -19.07 -7.44 20.67
CA ALA A 100 -18.24 -8.62 20.82
C ALA A 100 -17.74 -9.14 19.48
N SER A 101 -16.62 -9.85 19.51
CA SER A 101 -16.22 -10.77 18.45
C SER A 101 -16.81 -12.14 18.74
N ILE A 102 -17.51 -12.73 17.77
CA ILE A 102 -18.13 -14.04 17.88
C ILE A 102 -17.55 -15.00 16.86
N GLN A 103 -17.47 -16.26 17.22
CA GLN A 103 -17.09 -17.35 16.32
C GLN A 103 -18.20 -18.40 16.27
N PHE A 104 -18.69 -18.69 15.09
CA PHE A 104 -19.70 -19.71 14.86
C PHE A 104 -19.10 -21.11 15.06
N HIS A 105 -19.88 -22.00 15.68
CA HIS A 105 -19.50 -23.40 15.93
C HIS A 105 -19.48 -24.21 14.66
N ASP A 106 -20.44 -23.95 13.78
CA ASP A 106 -20.56 -24.60 12.49
C ASP A 106 -20.30 -23.60 11.37
N SER A 107 -19.26 -23.84 10.59
CA SER A 107 -18.95 -23.04 9.43
C SER A 107 -19.97 -23.18 8.30
N ALA A 108 -20.85 -24.17 8.40
CA ALA A 108 -21.84 -24.45 7.37
C ALA A 108 -23.08 -23.54 7.42
N HIS A 109 -23.48 -23.08 8.64
CA HIS A 109 -24.70 -22.27 8.83
C HIS A 109 -24.42 -20.82 9.19
N VAL A 110 -23.21 -20.34 8.97
CA VAL A 110 -22.73 -19.03 9.43
C VAL A 110 -23.63 -17.89 8.97
N GLU A 111 -23.93 -17.81 7.68
CA GLU A 111 -24.61 -16.64 7.12
C GLU A 111 -26.09 -16.58 7.51
N GLU A 112 -26.80 -17.74 7.56
CA GLU A 112 -28.17 -17.79 8.03
C GLU A 112 -28.27 -17.39 9.49
N THR A 113 -27.35 -17.90 10.32
CA THR A 113 -27.31 -17.59 11.74
C THR A 113 -26.84 -16.15 11.99
N ALA A 114 -25.85 -15.67 11.22
CA ALA A 114 -25.44 -14.28 11.26
C ALA A 114 -26.57 -13.32 10.89
N ALA A 115 -27.37 -13.65 9.87
CA ALA A 115 -28.55 -12.86 9.51
C ALA A 115 -29.60 -12.84 10.64
N LYS A 116 -29.88 -13.97 11.28
CA LYS A 116 -30.79 -14.04 12.44
C LYS A 116 -30.29 -13.21 13.61
N ILE A 117 -28.99 -13.28 13.92
CA ILE A 117 -28.39 -12.46 14.96
C ILE A 117 -28.45 -10.98 14.60
N ALA A 118 -28.19 -10.61 13.34
CA ALA A 118 -28.25 -9.24 12.88
C ALA A 118 -29.67 -8.64 12.90
N GLU A 119 -30.71 -9.47 12.86
CA GLU A 119 -32.12 -9.06 12.96
C GLU A 119 -32.62 -8.89 14.41
N MET A 120 -31.81 -9.28 15.41
CA MET A 120 -32.18 -9.08 16.82
C MET A 120 -32.26 -7.57 17.11
N PRO A 121 -33.32 -7.07 17.76
CA PRO A 121 -33.52 -5.63 18.00
C PRO A 121 -32.39 -4.97 18.78
N ALA A 122 -31.67 -5.75 19.58
CA ALA A 122 -30.54 -5.28 20.39
C ALA A 122 -29.20 -5.25 19.61
N ILE A 123 -29.17 -5.73 18.38
CA ILE A 123 -27.99 -5.70 17.53
C ILE A 123 -28.08 -4.51 16.57
N LYS A 124 -27.13 -3.61 16.68
CA LYS A 124 -27.03 -2.42 15.86
C LYS A 124 -26.39 -2.67 14.50
N ARG A 125 -25.31 -3.45 14.52
CA ARG A 125 -24.53 -3.80 13.32
C ARG A 125 -23.79 -5.10 13.50
N MET A 126 -23.51 -5.74 12.38
CA MET A 126 -22.70 -6.93 12.32
C MET A 126 -21.79 -6.90 11.09
N TRP A 127 -20.53 -7.25 11.25
CA TRP A 127 -19.52 -7.29 10.19
C TRP A 127 -18.77 -8.61 10.19
N PRO A 128 -18.47 -9.23 9.05
CA PRO A 128 -17.49 -10.30 8.98
C PRO A 128 -16.12 -9.74 9.34
N GLN A 129 -15.33 -10.48 10.11
CA GLN A 129 -13.98 -10.08 10.47
C GLN A 129 -13.03 -10.24 9.29
N ARG A 130 -12.06 -9.33 9.22
CA ARG A 130 -11.01 -9.31 8.21
C ARG A 130 -9.63 -9.41 8.83
N LEU A 131 -8.67 -9.87 8.01
CA LEU A 131 -7.26 -9.89 8.35
C LEU A 131 -6.54 -8.72 7.68
N TYR A 132 -5.75 -8.00 8.43
CA TYR A 132 -4.89 -6.92 7.95
C TYR A 132 -3.44 -7.29 8.13
N ARG A 133 -2.61 -6.91 7.17
CA ARG A 133 -1.16 -7.13 7.22
C ARG A 133 -0.44 -5.79 7.37
N ILE A 134 0.79 -5.86 7.85
CA ILE A 134 1.70 -4.73 7.66
C ILE A 134 1.87 -4.58 6.14
N PRO A 135 1.61 -3.38 5.57
CA PRO A 135 1.77 -3.17 4.14
C PRO A 135 3.18 -3.55 3.69
N ASP A 136 3.29 -4.25 2.55
CA ASP A 136 4.58 -4.61 1.98
C ASP A 136 5.45 -3.36 1.85
N TYR A 137 6.51 -3.29 2.64
CA TYR A 137 7.47 -2.20 2.56
C TYR A 137 8.59 -2.62 1.62
N GLN A 138 8.78 -1.83 0.56
CA GLN A 138 9.86 -2.07 -0.39
C GLN A 138 11.08 -1.25 0.03
N VAL A 139 12.24 -1.90 0.05
CA VAL A 139 13.51 -1.19 0.02
C VAL A 139 13.85 -0.98 -1.45
N SER A 140 13.54 0.18 -1.99
CA SER A 140 13.92 0.56 -3.35
C SER A 140 15.04 1.59 -3.32
N TRP A 141 16.03 1.39 -4.17
CA TRP A 141 17.08 2.36 -4.40
C TRP A 141 16.91 2.97 -5.80
N ALA A 142 16.98 4.29 -5.87
CA ALA A 142 17.04 5.02 -7.13
C ALA A 142 18.06 6.16 -7.01
N GLY A 143 19.04 6.19 -7.91
CA GLY A 143 20.00 7.30 -8.04
C GLY A 143 21.42 6.84 -8.42
N ASP A 144 22.01 7.57 -9.36
CA ASP A 144 23.42 7.46 -9.74
C ASP A 144 24.26 8.42 -8.89
N MET A 145 25.36 7.92 -8.30
CA MET A 145 26.31 8.78 -7.57
C MET A 145 27.65 8.87 -8.28
N PRO A 146 28.15 10.07 -8.59
CA PRO A 146 29.56 10.26 -8.94
C PRO A 146 30.48 10.09 -7.74
N ASP A 147 31.61 9.39 -7.90
CA ASP A 147 32.59 9.06 -6.86
C ASP A 147 33.07 10.23 -5.98
N ALA A 148 33.07 11.45 -6.50
CA ALA A 148 33.49 12.64 -5.77
C ALA A 148 32.52 13.07 -4.66
N GLN A 149 31.23 12.75 -4.77
CA GLN A 149 30.22 13.12 -3.78
C GLN A 149 30.16 12.12 -2.61
N ALA A 150 30.48 10.84 -2.85
CA ALA A 150 30.55 9.83 -1.79
C ALA A 150 31.56 10.19 -0.71
N LYS A 151 32.71 10.75 -1.09
CA LYS A 151 33.76 11.20 -0.13
C LYS A 151 33.39 12.46 0.65
N ALA A 152 32.52 13.31 0.11
CA ALA A 152 32.10 14.55 0.77
C ALA A 152 31.01 14.29 1.84
N VAL A 153 30.19 13.26 1.67
CA VAL A 153 29.08 12.93 2.60
C VAL A 153 29.59 12.29 3.89
N MET A 154 30.69 11.55 3.86
CA MET A 154 31.32 10.95 5.06
C MET A 154 31.84 11.97 6.07
N ARG A 155 31.92 13.26 5.74
CA ARG A 155 32.52 14.31 6.60
C ARG A 155 31.52 15.19 7.34
N ARG A 156 30.22 15.01 7.16
CA ARG A 156 29.21 15.83 7.87
C ARG A 156 28.72 15.11 9.13
N GLN A 157 29.59 14.99 10.13
CA GLN A 157 29.18 14.74 11.49
C GLN A 157 29.17 16.04 12.26
N SER A 158 27.99 16.42 12.74
CA SER A 158 27.63 17.21 13.92
C SER A 158 28.21 18.61 14.07
N ASP A 159 27.37 19.59 13.73
CA ASP A 159 27.39 20.92 14.35
C ASP A 159 26.07 21.20 15.13
N GLY A 160 25.54 20.22 15.85
CA GLY A 160 24.35 20.41 16.72
C GLY A 160 23.02 20.70 16.00
N ASN A 161 23.00 20.83 14.69
CA ASN A 161 21.82 21.09 13.89
C ASN A 161 21.21 19.80 13.38
N ASP A 162 19.88 19.72 13.39
CA ASP A 162 19.12 18.61 12.80
C ASP A 162 19.29 18.62 11.27
N THR A 163 20.09 17.71 10.75
CA THR A 163 20.37 17.53 9.32
C THR A 163 19.65 16.34 8.71
N PHE A 164 18.74 15.68 9.45
CA PHE A 164 17.97 14.56 8.98
C PHE A 164 17.02 15.01 7.88
N THR A 165 17.18 14.47 6.68
CA THR A 165 16.51 15.02 5.48
C THR A 165 14.99 14.98 5.52
N PRO A 166 14.30 13.97 6.09
CA PRO A 166 12.87 14.06 6.29
C PRO A 166 12.43 15.29 7.11
N HIS A 167 13.23 15.69 8.10
CA HIS A 167 12.96 16.90 8.92
C HIS A 167 13.22 18.18 8.16
N LEU A 168 14.25 18.22 7.31
CA LEU A 168 14.50 19.36 6.42
C LEU A 168 13.36 19.54 5.43
N MET A 169 12.87 18.46 4.84
CA MET A 169 11.75 18.48 3.88
C MET A 169 10.45 18.96 4.51
N THR A 170 10.22 18.69 5.80
CA THR A 170 8.98 18.96 6.53
C THR A 170 9.09 20.13 7.52
N GLN A 171 10.21 20.85 7.57
CA GLN A 171 10.47 21.93 8.50
C GLN A 171 10.48 21.52 10.00
N VAL A 172 10.53 20.26 10.33
CA VAL A 172 10.66 19.76 11.72
C VAL A 172 11.93 20.30 12.37
N ASN A 173 13.03 20.39 11.61
CA ASN A 173 14.29 20.97 12.06
C ASN A 173 14.14 22.42 12.56
N GLN A 174 13.27 23.23 11.95
CA GLN A 174 13.04 24.61 12.36
C GLN A 174 12.31 24.68 13.71
N LEU A 175 11.37 23.78 13.98
CA LEU A 175 10.71 23.64 15.28
C LEU A 175 11.71 23.20 16.35
N ARG A 176 12.54 22.22 16.04
CA ARG A 176 13.58 21.73 16.94
C ARG A 176 14.58 22.84 17.32
N ASN A 177 14.99 23.68 16.35
CA ASN A 177 15.86 24.81 16.61
C ASN A 177 15.25 25.85 17.57
N LYS A 178 13.92 25.82 17.74
CA LYS A 178 13.19 26.60 18.76
C LYS A 178 12.95 25.83 20.06
N GLY A 179 13.49 24.61 20.20
CA GLY A 179 13.32 23.78 21.38
C GLY A 179 11.95 23.07 21.44
N VAL A 180 11.18 23.07 20.35
CA VAL A 180 9.89 22.38 20.27
C VAL A 180 10.15 20.91 19.99
N VAL A 181 9.74 20.05 20.92
CA VAL A 181 10.00 18.61 20.91
C VAL A 181 8.76 17.75 21.18
N GLY A 182 7.57 18.34 21.23
CA GLY A 182 6.31 17.62 21.48
C GLY A 182 6.05 17.30 22.97
N LYS A 183 6.70 18.04 23.89
CA LYS A 183 6.58 17.81 25.34
C LYS A 183 5.13 17.90 25.82
N GLY A 184 4.73 16.93 26.63
CA GLY A 184 3.40 16.87 27.26
C GLY A 184 2.32 16.26 26.37
N ILE A 185 2.69 15.74 25.18
CA ILE A 185 1.77 15.04 24.28
C ILE A 185 1.96 13.53 24.42
N LYS A 186 0.86 12.80 24.58
CA LYS A 186 0.81 11.35 24.62
C LYS A 186 0.47 10.81 23.23
N VAL A 187 1.38 10.04 22.63
CA VAL A 187 1.21 9.42 21.31
C VAL A 187 1.07 7.91 21.48
N ALA A 188 -0.03 7.33 21.06
CA ALA A 188 -0.22 5.88 21.00
C ALA A 188 0.10 5.36 19.59
N VAL A 189 0.96 4.35 19.51
CA VAL A 189 1.33 3.63 18.30
C VAL A 189 0.66 2.27 18.32
N ILE A 190 -0.05 1.91 17.25
CA ILE A 190 -0.64 0.58 17.06
C ILE A 190 0.12 -0.09 15.91
N ASP A 191 0.90 -1.15 16.23
CA ASP A 191 1.82 -1.77 15.25
C ASP A 191 2.30 -3.16 15.72
N SER A 192 3.44 -3.65 15.21
CA SER A 192 4.06 -4.94 15.54
C SER A 192 4.77 -5.00 16.90
N GLY A 193 4.66 -3.97 17.72
CA GLY A 193 5.42 -3.82 18.96
C GLY A 193 6.59 -2.83 18.84
N VAL A 194 7.35 -2.68 19.90
CA VAL A 194 8.50 -1.80 19.98
C VAL A 194 9.66 -2.48 20.73
N ASP A 195 10.86 -2.51 20.17
CA ASP A 195 12.07 -2.85 20.92
C ASP A 195 12.46 -1.68 21.84
N TRP A 196 11.76 -1.59 22.95
CA TRP A 196 11.98 -0.53 23.95
C TRP A 196 13.36 -0.63 24.64
N LYS A 197 14.07 -1.76 24.48
CA LYS A 197 15.46 -1.92 24.94
C LYS A 197 16.47 -1.17 24.06
N HIS A 198 16.01 -0.74 22.87
CA HIS A 198 16.86 -0.01 21.95
C HIS A 198 17.30 1.33 22.58
N PRO A 199 18.64 1.64 22.62
CA PRO A 199 19.14 2.85 23.29
C PRO A 199 18.51 4.15 22.77
N ALA A 200 18.27 4.24 21.46
CA ALA A 200 17.62 5.41 20.86
C ALA A 200 16.12 5.50 21.20
N LEU A 201 15.51 4.47 21.80
CA LEU A 201 14.13 4.47 22.28
C LEU A 201 14.05 4.51 23.82
N GLY A 202 15.14 4.91 24.48
CA GLY A 202 15.17 5.18 25.93
C GLY A 202 15.55 3.98 26.78
N GLY A 203 15.57 2.74 26.26
CA GLY A 203 16.08 1.55 26.98
C GLY A 203 15.21 1.06 28.11
N CYS A 204 13.97 1.53 28.25
CA CYS A 204 13.02 1.09 29.28
C CYS A 204 11.56 1.21 28.84
N PHE A 205 10.66 0.48 29.54
CA PHE A 205 9.22 0.43 29.29
C PHE A 205 8.39 0.51 30.57
N GLY A 206 7.18 1.04 30.48
CA GLY A 206 6.12 0.91 31.47
C GLY A 206 6.28 1.78 32.72
N ARG A 207 7.23 2.76 32.73
CA ARG A 207 7.44 3.70 33.82
C ARG A 207 7.34 5.15 33.31
N PRO A 208 6.90 6.09 34.15
CA PRO A 208 6.70 7.49 33.74
C PRO A 208 7.92 8.18 33.14
N GLU A 209 9.13 7.77 33.56
CA GLU A 209 10.39 8.30 33.05
C GLU A 209 10.84 7.70 31.72
N CYS A 210 10.22 6.57 31.30
CA CYS A 210 10.55 5.93 30.03
C CYS A 210 9.89 6.67 28.86
N LEU A 211 10.58 6.71 27.72
CA LEU A 211 10.00 7.22 26.50
C LEU A 211 8.75 6.41 26.10
N VAL A 212 8.84 5.08 26.18
CA VAL A 212 7.71 4.18 25.98
C VAL A 212 7.14 3.83 27.36
N SER A 213 6.15 4.58 27.83
CA SER A 213 5.71 4.54 29.21
C SER A 213 4.38 3.81 29.42
N PHE A 214 3.63 3.49 28.36
CA PHE A 214 2.37 2.76 28.42
C PHE A 214 2.19 1.87 27.17
N GLY A 215 1.18 1.02 27.18
CA GLY A 215 0.88 0.12 26.08
C GLY A 215 0.73 -1.33 26.52
N TYR A 216 0.53 -2.22 25.56
CA TYR A 216 0.17 -3.60 25.82
C TYR A 216 0.46 -4.51 24.63
N ASP A 217 0.83 -5.76 24.84
CA ASP A 217 0.78 -6.81 23.82
C ASP A 217 -0.61 -7.47 23.81
N LEU A 218 -1.38 -7.25 22.76
CA LEU A 218 -2.72 -7.82 22.65
C LEU A 218 -2.73 -9.26 22.13
N VAL A 219 -1.60 -9.77 21.64
CA VAL A 219 -1.61 -10.96 20.77
C VAL A 219 -0.57 -12.03 21.10
N GLY A 220 0.65 -11.65 21.51
CA GLY A 220 1.78 -12.56 21.71
C GLY A 220 2.48 -13.01 20.41
N ASP A 221 3.68 -13.59 20.56
CA ASP A 221 4.61 -13.89 19.46
C ASP A 221 4.06 -14.82 18.39
N ALA A 222 3.27 -15.81 18.75
CA ALA A 222 2.77 -16.85 17.86
C ALA A 222 1.48 -16.48 17.11
N TYR A 223 0.96 -15.27 17.35
CA TYR A 223 -0.29 -14.84 16.72
C TYR A 223 -0.13 -14.64 15.23
N ASN A 224 -1.08 -15.17 14.44
CA ASN A 224 -1.10 -15.07 12.98
C ASN A 224 -2.37 -14.40 12.41
N GLY A 225 -3.26 -13.92 13.30
CA GLY A 225 -4.53 -13.31 12.94
C GLY A 225 -5.74 -14.22 13.07
N THR A 226 -5.55 -15.54 13.07
CA THR A 226 -6.66 -16.52 13.15
C THR A 226 -6.60 -17.43 14.39
N ASN A 227 -5.42 -17.64 14.93
CA ASN A 227 -5.24 -18.42 16.17
C ASN A 227 -5.60 -17.60 17.41
N THR A 228 -5.63 -18.27 18.56
CA THR A 228 -5.90 -17.64 19.85
C THR A 228 -4.74 -16.70 20.21
N ALA A 229 -5.07 -15.44 20.47
CA ALA A 229 -4.14 -14.46 21.02
C ALA A 229 -3.72 -14.85 22.46
N VAL A 230 -2.48 -14.54 22.81
CA VAL A 230 -1.91 -14.72 24.16
C VAL A 230 -1.36 -13.38 24.63
N PRO A 231 -2.23 -12.47 25.10
CA PRO A 231 -1.85 -11.12 25.49
C PRO A 231 -0.92 -11.09 26.71
N ASP A 232 -0.05 -10.08 26.77
CA ASP A 232 0.76 -9.78 27.96
C ASP A 232 1.07 -8.29 28.07
N ASN A 233 1.86 -7.91 29.10
CA ASN A 233 2.19 -6.53 29.40
C ASN A 233 3.49 -6.03 28.72
N ASP A 234 4.12 -6.82 27.83
CA ASP A 234 5.37 -6.46 27.17
C ASP A 234 5.19 -6.35 25.65
N PRO A 235 4.99 -5.14 25.12
CA PRO A 235 4.82 -4.94 23.68
C PRO A 235 6.14 -5.06 22.89
N MET A 236 7.00 -5.99 23.27
CA MET A 236 8.29 -6.22 22.61
C MET A 236 8.11 -6.61 21.15
N ASP A 237 8.82 -5.91 20.27
CA ASP A 237 8.79 -6.14 18.82
C ASP A 237 9.72 -7.26 18.39
N CYS A 238 9.18 -8.25 17.70
CA CYS A 238 9.95 -9.28 17.00
C CYS A 238 9.85 -9.15 15.46
N GLY A 239 8.89 -8.39 14.95
CA GLY A 239 8.70 -8.10 13.52
C GLY A 239 9.70 -7.06 13.00
N GLY A 240 9.69 -5.90 13.64
CA GLY A 240 10.62 -4.78 13.39
C GLY A 240 9.95 -3.53 12.86
N HIS A 241 8.75 -3.63 12.32
CA HIS A 241 8.06 -2.50 11.72
C HIS A 241 7.68 -1.44 12.76
N GLY A 242 7.08 -1.83 13.89
CA GLY A 242 6.69 -0.90 14.96
C GLY A 242 7.88 -0.22 15.64
N THR A 243 9.02 -0.91 15.77
CA THR A 243 10.28 -0.29 16.24
C THR A 243 10.75 0.79 15.27
N HIS A 244 10.63 0.56 13.96
CA HIS A 244 10.99 1.55 12.94
C HIS A 244 10.06 2.76 12.98
N VAL A 245 8.78 2.55 13.08
CA VAL A 245 7.73 3.58 13.24
C VAL A 245 8.00 4.43 14.49
N SER A 246 8.26 3.77 15.64
CA SER A 246 8.55 4.44 16.91
C SER A 246 9.78 5.34 16.84
N GLY A 247 10.81 4.92 16.11
CA GLY A 247 12.03 5.73 15.93
C GLY A 247 11.79 6.98 15.09
N ILE A 248 10.93 6.93 14.08
CA ILE A 248 10.55 8.11 13.28
C ILE A 248 9.84 9.14 14.15
N ILE A 249 9.00 8.69 15.09
CA ILE A 249 8.30 9.59 16.03
C ILE A 249 9.27 10.20 17.01
N ALA A 250 10.09 9.37 17.71
CA ALA A 250 10.72 9.83 18.95
C ALA A 250 12.14 9.32 19.22
N ALA A 251 12.88 8.80 18.22
CA ALA A 251 14.26 8.37 18.44
C ALA A 251 15.10 9.49 19.06
N GLN A 252 15.86 9.14 20.10
CA GLN A 252 16.76 10.04 20.81
C GLN A 252 18.10 10.14 20.07
N THR A 253 18.82 11.25 20.25
CA THR A 253 20.10 11.54 19.58
C THR A 253 21.25 10.59 19.93
N ASN A 254 21.07 9.74 20.94
CA ASN A 254 22.09 8.77 21.36
C ASN A 254 22.11 7.56 20.41
N ASN A 255 22.60 7.76 19.18
CA ASN A 255 22.75 6.70 18.21
C ASN A 255 23.87 6.98 17.20
N PRO A 256 24.48 5.93 16.60
CA PRO A 256 25.67 6.07 15.76
C PRO A 256 25.41 6.71 14.38
N PHE A 257 24.13 6.85 13.96
CA PHE A 257 23.78 7.32 12.61
C PHE A 257 23.19 8.72 12.60
N GLY A 258 23.13 9.39 13.75
CA GLY A 258 22.59 10.76 13.87
C GLY A 258 21.11 10.85 13.50
N ILE A 259 20.36 9.74 13.58
CA ILE A 259 18.91 9.79 13.43
C ILE A 259 18.28 10.42 14.67
N ILE A 260 17.18 11.09 14.45
CA ILE A 260 16.43 11.73 15.52
C ILE A 260 14.93 11.67 15.14
N GLY A 261 14.07 11.34 16.09
CA GLY A 261 12.64 11.33 15.87
C GLY A 261 12.06 12.74 15.71
N ALA A 262 10.94 12.90 15.07
CA ALA A 262 10.32 14.22 14.86
C ALA A 262 9.99 14.92 16.19
N ALA A 263 9.46 14.19 17.17
CA ALA A 263 8.94 14.68 18.43
C ALA A 263 9.56 13.94 19.63
N THR A 264 10.84 14.22 19.92
CA THR A 264 11.64 13.50 20.93
C THR A 264 11.17 13.69 22.38
N GLY A 265 10.29 14.65 22.65
CA GLY A 265 9.78 14.94 23.98
C GLY A 265 8.38 14.42 24.26
N VAL A 266 7.80 13.63 23.37
CA VAL A 266 6.50 12.98 23.60
C VAL A 266 6.59 11.87 24.64
N THR A 267 5.45 11.54 25.22
CA THR A 267 5.24 10.29 25.95
C THR A 267 4.62 9.30 24.98
N MET A 268 5.29 8.19 24.74
CA MET A 268 4.84 7.21 23.75
C MET A 268 4.24 5.99 24.43
N GLY A 269 3.14 5.50 23.88
CA GLY A 269 2.56 4.20 24.17
C GLY A 269 2.63 3.29 22.95
N HIS A 270 2.65 1.98 23.17
CA HIS A 270 2.68 1.03 22.06
C HIS A 270 1.74 -0.13 22.30
N TYR A 271 0.84 -0.38 21.34
CA TYR A 271 -0.11 -1.50 21.35
C TYR A 271 0.29 -2.47 20.24
N ARG A 272 0.78 -3.63 20.67
CA ARG A 272 1.18 -4.67 19.72
C ARG A 272 -0.03 -5.47 19.29
N VAL A 273 -0.26 -5.53 17.97
CA VAL A 273 -1.40 -6.19 17.31
C VAL A 273 -0.99 -7.29 16.32
N PHE A 274 0.31 -7.51 16.14
CA PHE A 274 0.87 -8.56 15.31
C PHE A 274 1.77 -9.48 16.11
N GLY A 275 1.73 -10.77 15.82
CA GLY A 275 2.79 -11.69 16.23
C GLY A 275 4.11 -11.41 15.48
N CYS A 276 5.08 -12.31 15.62
CA CYS A 276 6.36 -12.15 14.91
C CYS A 276 6.21 -12.26 13.39
N GLU A 277 5.20 -12.97 12.94
CA GLU A 277 4.77 -13.11 11.55
C GLU A 277 3.25 -13.19 11.53
N GLY A 278 2.63 -12.75 10.44
CA GLY A 278 1.18 -12.90 10.25
C GLY A 278 0.41 -11.60 10.11
N SER A 279 -0.84 -11.65 10.57
CA SER A 279 -1.85 -10.62 10.34
C SER A 279 -2.51 -10.21 11.66
N ALA A 280 -3.19 -9.06 11.66
CA ALA A 280 -4.08 -8.62 12.74
C ALA A 280 -5.53 -8.73 12.29
N SER A 281 -6.45 -9.06 13.18
CA SER A 281 -7.90 -9.11 12.93
C SER A 281 -8.60 -7.84 13.39
N ASP A 282 -9.81 -7.57 12.88
CA ASP A 282 -10.61 -6.40 13.24
C ASP A 282 -10.82 -6.27 14.76
N ASP A 283 -11.11 -7.35 15.44
CA ASP A 283 -11.36 -7.36 16.91
C ASP A 283 -10.14 -6.85 17.68
N VAL A 284 -8.96 -7.32 17.33
CA VAL A 284 -7.70 -6.89 17.96
C VAL A 284 -7.42 -5.41 17.66
N LEU A 285 -7.66 -4.96 16.42
CA LEU A 285 -7.48 -3.54 16.03
C LEU A 285 -8.47 -2.63 16.76
N ILE A 286 -9.75 -2.99 16.82
CA ILE A 286 -10.78 -2.26 17.55
C ILE A 286 -10.42 -2.17 19.04
N GLN A 287 -9.96 -3.28 19.63
CA GLN A 287 -9.49 -3.32 21.01
C GLN A 287 -8.32 -2.35 21.23
N ALA A 288 -7.29 -2.41 20.39
CA ALA A 288 -6.10 -1.56 20.52
C ALA A 288 -6.42 -0.07 20.48
N TYR A 289 -7.28 0.36 19.54
CA TYR A 289 -7.69 1.76 19.41
C TYR A 289 -8.49 2.24 20.62
N ASN A 290 -9.42 1.42 21.12
CA ASN A 290 -10.20 1.79 22.30
C ASN A 290 -9.35 1.81 23.56
N MET A 291 -8.40 0.87 23.74
CA MET A 291 -7.45 0.92 24.84
C MET A 291 -6.57 2.17 24.78
N ALA A 292 -6.04 2.52 23.61
CA ALA A 292 -5.26 3.73 23.43
C ALA A 292 -6.04 5.00 23.80
N TYR A 293 -7.34 5.05 23.43
CA TYR A 293 -8.24 6.14 23.83
C TYR A 293 -8.45 6.17 25.35
N GLN A 294 -8.74 5.03 25.98
CA GLN A 294 -8.98 4.93 27.44
C GLN A 294 -7.73 5.26 28.27
N ASP A 295 -6.54 4.94 27.76
CA ASP A 295 -5.27 5.30 28.39
C ASP A 295 -4.94 6.79 28.22
N GLY A 296 -5.81 7.55 27.58
CA GLY A 296 -5.73 8.99 27.44
C GLY A 296 -4.68 9.44 26.43
N ALA A 297 -4.53 8.72 25.33
CA ALA A 297 -3.73 9.17 24.21
C ALA A 297 -4.27 10.50 23.64
N ASP A 298 -3.39 11.44 23.41
CA ASP A 298 -3.73 12.72 22.75
C ASP A 298 -3.79 12.56 21.23
N LEU A 299 -3.11 11.52 20.71
CA LEU A 299 -2.96 11.22 19.29
C LEU A 299 -2.75 9.71 19.14
N ILE A 300 -3.45 9.09 18.19
CA ILE A 300 -3.27 7.68 17.84
C ILE A 300 -2.74 7.60 16.41
N THR A 301 -1.74 6.74 16.19
CA THR A 301 -1.18 6.50 14.86
C THR A 301 -1.08 5.01 14.58
N ALA A 302 -1.39 4.63 13.33
CA ALA A 302 -1.24 3.26 12.87
C ALA A 302 -0.71 3.21 11.43
N SER A 303 0.34 2.43 11.26
CA SER A 303 0.92 2.17 9.95
C SER A 303 0.48 0.81 9.40
N ILE A 304 -0.83 0.55 9.48
CA ILE A 304 -1.49 -0.71 9.17
C ILE A 304 -2.59 -0.46 8.16
N GLY A 305 -2.90 -1.46 7.34
CA GLY A 305 -4.08 -1.39 6.49
C GLY A 305 -4.19 -2.55 5.51
N GLY A 306 -5.30 -2.55 4.84
CA GLY A 306 -5.60 -3.36 3.67
C GLY A 306 -6.48 -2.53 2.75
N SER A 307 -6.35 -2.70 1.46
CA SER A 307 -7.07 -1.91 0.47
C SER A 307 -8.57 -2.02 0.65
N SER A 308 -9.25 -0.90 0.68
CA SER A 308 -10.69 -0.83 0.96
C SER A 308 -11.42 0.18 0.09
N GLY A 309 -11.19 1.47 0.29
CA GLY A 309 -11.98 2.56 -0.29
C GLY A 309 -13.31 2.80 0.41
N TRP A 310 -13.59 2.15 1.58
CA TRP A 310 -14.86 2.21 2.30
C TRP A 310 -14.69 2.59 3.77
N PRO A 311 -15.40 3.63 4.26
CA PRO A 311 -15.39 4.03 5.66
C PRO A 311 -16.30 3.19 6.58
N GLU A 312 -17.11 2.26 6.04
CA GLU A 312 -18.11 1.50 6.78
C GLU A 312 -17.59 0.19 7.39
N GLN A 313 -16.34 -0.16 7.19
CA GLN A 313 -15.75 -1.36 7.80
C GLN A 313 -15.63 -1.20 9.32
N ALA A 314 -15.71 -2.31 10.08
CA ALA A 314 -15.81 -2.30 11.54
C ALA A 314 -14.69 -1.48 12.21
N TRP A 315 -13.46 -1.67 11.81
CA TRP A 315 -12.32 -0.92 12.30
C TRP A 315 -12.39 0.57 11.93
N ALA A 316 -12.75 0.93 10.69
CA ALA A 316 -12.91 2.32 10.28
C ALA A 316 -14.00 3.05 11.07
N VAL A 317 -15.10 2.36 11.40
CA VAL A 317 -16.17 2.90 12.25
C VAL A 317 -15.67 3.18 13.67
N ALA A 318 -14.87 2.28 14.27
CA ALA A 318 -14.29 2.50 15.58
C ALA A 318 -13.35 3.72 15.60
N VAL A 319 -12.50 3.86 14.57
CA VAL A 319 -11.61 5.02 14.40
C VAL A 319 -12.41 6.31 14.26
N THR A 320 -13.46 6.33 13.44
CA THR A 320 -14.34 7.51 13.27
C THR A 320 -14.85 8.03 14.60
N ARG A 321 -15.31 7.14 15.49
CA ARG A 321 -15.85 7.52 16.80
C ARG A 321 -14.80 8.13 17.73
N ILE A 322 -13.57 7.62 17.68
CA ILE A 322 -12.45 8.17 18.45
C ILE A 322 -12.12 9.59 17.96
N VAL A 323 -12.11 9.79 16.64
CA VAL A 323 -11.92 11.13 16.06
C VAL A 323 -13.04 12.07 16.45
N ASP A 324 -14.29 11.62 16.44
CA ASP A 324 -15.47 12.41 16.86
C ASP A 324 -15.39 12.80 18.35
N LYS A 325 -14.64 12.07 19.18
CA LYS A 325 -14.35 12.41 20.57
C LYS A 325 -13.14 13.35 20.74
N GLY A 326 -12.57 13.81 19.63
CA GLY A 326 -11.51 14.83 19.66
C GLY A 326 -10.09 14.26 19.76
N VAL A 327 -9.89 12.95 19.51
CA VAL A 327 -8.55 12.36 19.43
C VAL A 327 -8.18 12.15 17.97
N PRO A 328 -7.23 12.88 17.42
CA PRO A 328 -6.79 12.70 16.04
C PRO A 328 -6.20 11.32 15.81
N CYS A 329 -6.59 10.69 14.70
CA CYS A 329 -6.04 9.43 14.22
C CYS A 329 -5.30 9.66 12.90
N VAL A 330 -4.01 9.41 12.90
CA VAL A 330 -3.11 9.54 11.74
C VAL A 330 -2.80 8.14 11.22
N ILE A 331 -3.15 7.87 9.97
CA ILE A 331 -3.14 6.50 9.42
C ILE A 331 -2.51 6.49 8.03
N SER A 332 -1.71 5.46 7.75
CA SER A 332 -1.07 5.29 6.45
C SER A 332 -2.10 5.04 5.34
N ALA A 333 -1.98 5.74 4.21
CA ALA A 333 -2.92 5.61 3.09
C ALA A 333 -2.85 4.25 2.37
N GLY A 334 -1.76 3.49 2.55
CA GLY A 334 -1.51 2.20 1.91
C GLY A 334 -0.41 2.26 0.84
N ASN A 335 0.07 1.08 0.42
CA ASN A 335 1.17 0.93 -0.53
C ASN A 335 0.73 0.26 -1.85
N ASP A 336 -0.54 0.46 -2.23
CA ASP A 336 -1.17 -0.15 -3.39
C ASP A 336 -1.27 0.78 -4.60
N GLY A 337 -0.41 1.80 -4.66
CA GLY A 337 -0.40 2.78 -5.74
C GLY A 337 -0.31 2.17 -7.14
N ALA A 338 0.36 1.02 -7.27
CA ALA A 338 0.42 0.26 -8.52
C ALA A 338 -0.96 -0.13 -9.08
N THR A 339 -1.99 -0.22 -8.23
CA THR A 339 -3.35 -0.58 -8.64
C THR A 339 -4.19 0.60 -9.13
N GLY A 340 -3.67 1.83 -9.01
CA GLY A 340 -4.38 3.06 -9.43
C GLY A 340 -5.35 3.61 -8.39
N MET A 341 -6.33 4.41 -8.82
CA MET A 341 -7.24 5.17 -7.95
C MET A 341 -8.26 4.32 -7.19
N PHE A 342 -8.90 4.88 -6.16
CA PHE A 342 -9.94 4.28 -5.30
C PHE A 342 -9.44 3.03 -4.56
N PHE A 343 -8.23 3.12 -4.01
CA PHE A 343 -7.58 1.97 -3.39
C PHE A 343 -6.84 2.35 -2.10
N THR A 344 -7.40 3.27 -1.32
CA THR A 344 -6.90 3.65 -0.01
C THR A 344 -7.19 2.58 1.04
N SER A 345 -6.46 2.64 2.13
CA SER A 345 -6.45 1.65 3.21
C SER A 345 -7.66 1.79 4.13
N SER A 346 -8.19 0.69 4.65
CA SER A 346 -9.44 0.58 5.41
C SER A 346 -9.63 1.68 6.48
N ALA A 347 -8.77 1.75 7.50
CA ALA A 347 -8.94 2.77 8.55
C ALA A 347 -8.52 4.18 8.10
N ALA A 348 -7.69 4.29 7.06
CA ALA A 348 -7.39 5.57 6.44
C ALA A 348 -8.64 6.20 5.78
N ASP A 349 -9.60 5.36 5.38
CA ASP A 349 -10.89 5.79 4.83
C ASP A 349 -11.87 6.26 5.92
N ALA A 350 -11.60 6.01 7.21
CA ALA A 350 -12.44 6.46 8.31
C ALA A 350 -12.71 7.96 8.24
N ARG A 351 -13.93 8.35 8.57
CA ARG A 351 -14.36 9.76 8.53
C ARG A 351 -13.61 10.55 9.60
N GLY A 352 -13.00 11.65 9.20
CA GLY A 352 -12.18 12.50 10.06
C GLY A 352 -10.79 11.98 10.41
N ALA A 353 -10.44 10.75 10.05
CA ALA A 353 -9.06 10.28 10.14
C ALA A 353 -8.18 10.90 9.05
N THR A 354 -6.95 11.26 9.42
CA THR A 354 -5.99 11.83 8.49
C THR A 354 -5.18 10.74 7.81
N ALA A 355 -5.47 10.48 6.53
CA ALA A 355 -4.74 9.53 5.69
C ALA A 355 -3.47 10.17 5.13
N ILE A 356 -2.34 9.45 5.23
CA ILE A 356 -1.02 9.97 4.89
C ILE A 356 -0.44 9.25 3.67
N ALA A 357 -0.19 10.03 2.61
CA ALA A 357 0.56 9.59 1.44
C ALA A 357 2.08 9.63 1.69
N SER A 358 2.82 8.89 0.87
CA SER A 358 4.28 8.85 0.92
C SER A 358 4.91 9.73 -0.15
N PHE A 359 5.97 10.45 0.23
CA PHE A 359 6.93 11.10 -0.66
C PHE A 359 8.29 10.45 -0.53
N ASP A 360 9.05 10.41 -1.59
CA ASP A 360 10.41 9.91 -1.53
C ASP A 360 11.34 10.94 -0.87
N ASN A 361 12.17 10.45 0.03
CA ASN A 361 13.21 11.26 0.66
C ASN A 361 14.14 11.87 -0.40
N SER A 362 14.54 13.13 -0.19
CA SER A 362 15.50 13.83 -1.05
C SER A 362 16.89 13.21 -1.05
N VAL A 363 17.13 12.28 -0.14
CA VAL A 363 18.37 11.51 0.00
C VAL A 363 18.05 10.04 0.13
N THR A 364 18.87 9.18 -0.45
CA THR A 364 18.82 7.72 -0.29
C THR A 364 19.89 7.27 0.69
N PRO A 365 19.54 7.01 1.97
CA PRO A 365 20.47 6.42 2.92
C PRO A 365 20.66 4.92 2.63
N GLN A 366 21.88 4.43 2.80
CA GLN A 366 22.23 3.02 2.69
C GLN A 366 23.02 2.58 3.91
N LEU A 367 22.58 1.52 4.57
CA LEU A 367 23.31 0.88 5.65
C LEU A 367 24.17 -0.24 5.06
N LEU A 368 25.48 -0.04 5.03
CA LEU A 368 26.44 -1.01 4.52
C LEU A 368 27.09 -1.76 5.67
N SER A 369 27.30 -3.07 5.49
CA SER A 369 28.09 -3.92 6.37
C SER A 369 29.54 -3.93 5.91
N ASN A 370 30.48 -4.05 6.84
CA ASN A 370 31.91 -4.15 6.51
C ASN A 370 32.37 -5.62 6.51
N ALA A 371 33.23 -5.95 5.54
CA ALA A 371 33.94 -7.21 5.46
C ALA A 371 35.34 -6.97 4.89
N THR A 372 36.13 -8.04 4.73
CA THR A 372 37.49 -7.91 4.20
C THR A 372 37.75 -8.93 3.09
N TYR A 373 38.72 -8.64 2.25
CA TYR A 373 39.19 -9.59 1.24
C TYR A 373 40.70 -9.56 1.12
N ARG A 374 41.26 -10.63 0.53
CA ARG A 374 42.70 -10.74 0.17
C ARG A 374 42.80 -11.13 -1.29
N VAL A 375 43.83 -10.62 -1.97
CA VAL A 375 44.21 -11.04 -3.31
C VAL A 375 45.49 -11.90 -3.20
N GLY A 376 45.41 -13.17 -3.53
CA GLY A 376 46.47 -14.12 -3.31
C GLY A 376 46.86 -14.19 -1.83
N GLY A 377 48.17 -14.13 -1.53
CA GLY A 377 48.71 -14.05 -0.17
C GLY A 377 48.88 -12.60 0.34
N GLY A 378 48.24 -11.60 -0.32
CA GLY A 378 48.42 -10.20 -0.02
C GLY A 378 47.78 -9.73 1.28
N GLN A 379 47.89 -8.41 1.54
CA GLN A 379 47.29 -7.77 2.71
C GLN A 379 45.77 -7.84 2.67
N GLN A 380 45.17 -7.78 3.85
CA GLN A 380 43.73 -7.68 4.04
C GLN A 380 43.25 -6.31 3.67
N VAL A 381 42.24 -6.24 2.83
CA VAL A 381 41.58 -4.99 2.36
C VAL A 381 40.14 -4.97 2.84
N SER A 382 39.75 -3.89 3.46
CA SER A 382 38.36 -3.67 3.91
C SER A 382 37.46 -3.23 2.75
N PHE A 383 36.23 -3.71 2.74
CA PHE A 383 35.21 -3.26 1.80
C PHE A 383 33.83 -3.23 2.45
N SER A 384 32.95 -2.41 1.89
CA SER A 384 31.58 -2.29 2.34
C SER A 384 30.63 -2.94 1.35
N TYR A 385 29.58 -3.59 1.87
CA TYR A 385 28.57 -4.30 1.07
C TYR A 385 27.17 -4.07 1.63
N SER A 386 26.16 -4.13 0.77
CA SER A 386 24.77 -4.18 1.17
C SER A 386 24.34 -5.63 1.35
N ALA A 387 23.90 -6.00 2.54
CA ALA A 387 23.33 -7.32 2.76
C ALA A 387 22.00 -7.45 2.03
N GLY A 388 21.80 -8.59 1.36
CA GLY A 388 20.53 -8.98 0.74
C GLY A 388 19.76 -9.98 1.60
N SER A 389 18.67 -10.48 1.08
CA SER A 389 17.89 -11.58 1.69
C SER A 389 17.99 -12.84 0.84
N PRO A 390 18.35 -14.02 1.41
CA PRO A 390 18.69 -14.26 2.81
C PRO A 390 20.04 -13.68 3.21
N ALA A 391 20.22 -13.36 4.49
CA ALA A 391 21.44 -12.75 5.04
C ALA A 391 22.19 -13.65 6.02
N LYS A 392 22.05 -14.97 5.92
CA LYS A 392 22.69 -15.95 6.82
C LYS A 392 24.15 -16.18 6.42
N TRP A 393 24.94 -15.13 6.51
CA TRP A 393 26.36 -15.19 6.16
C TRP A 393 27.21 -15.89 7.22
N GLY A 394 26.95 -15.63 8.49
CA GLY A 394 27.89 -16.00 9.55
C GLY A 394 29.30 -15.45 9.28
N ASN A 395 30.31 -16.07 9.85
CA ASN A 395 31.72 -15.75 9.58
C ASN A 395 32.25 -16.68 8.48
N VAL A 396 31.97 -16.35 7.23
CA VAL A 396 32.32 -17.19 6.06
C VAL A 396 33.59 -16.69 5.39
N THR A 397 34.58 -17.55 5.29
CA THR A 397 35.81 -17.31 4.49
C THR A 397 35.81 -18.24 3.29
N LYS A 398 35.69 -17.71 2.09
CA LYS A 398 35.68 -18.49 0.83
C LYS A 398 36.31 -17.71 -0.32
N GLN A 399 36.82 -18.45 -1.29
CA GLN A 399 37.29 -17.90 -2.56
C GLN A 399 36.09 -17.39 -3.37
N LEU A 400 36.33 -16.29 -4.07
CA LEU A 400 35.39 -15.72 -5.02
C LEU A 400 35.51 -16.47 -6.35
N TRP A 401 34.38 -16.82 -6.92
CA TRP A 401 34.29 -17.37 -8.27
C TRP A 401 33.37 -16.50 -9.11
N ALA A 402 33.78 -16.12 -10.31
CA ALA A 402 32.97 -15.28 -11.19
C ALA A 402 32.36 -16.11 -12.33
N VAL A 403 31.12 -15.81 -12.69
CA VAL A 403 30.41 -16.45 -13.82
C VAL A 403 31.19 -16.29 -15.12
N ASN A 404 31.72 -15.10 -15.37
CA ASN A 404 32.70 -14.81 -16.44
C ASN A 404 33.46 -13.52 -16.09
N PHE A 405 34.42 -13.16 -16.93
CA PHE A 405 35.26 -11.98 -16.71
C PHE A 405 34.84 -10.75 -17.58
N ASN A 406 33.72 -10.86 -18.29
CA ASN A 406 33.22 -9.74 -19.08
C ASN A 406 32.36 -8.81 -18.20
N THR A 407 32.92 -7.67 -17.83
CA THR A 407 32.20 -6.68 -16.98
C THR A 407 31.07 -5.94 -17.70
N ASN A 408 30.86 -6.18 -19.00
CA ASN A 408 29.78 -5.63 -19.78
C ASN A 408 28.69 -6.65 -20.14
N ASP A 409 28.86 -7.91 -19.70
CA ASP A 409 27.86 -8.97 -19.97
C ASP A 409 26.55 -8.71 -19.22
N THR A 410 25.53 -8.25 -19.93
CA THR A 410 24.19 -8.00 -19.37
C THR A 410 23.41 -9.28 -19.08
N GLN A 411 23.78 -10.41 -19.69
CA GLN A 411 23.14 -11.71 -19.54
C GLN A 411 23.83 -12.61 -18.49
N ASN A 412 24.76 -12.06 -17.73
CA ASN A 412 25.55 -12.79 -16.74
C ASN A 412 24.67 -13.66 -15.82
N ALA A 413 24.81 -14.97 -15.90
CA ALA A 413 23.97 -15.98 -15.21
C ALA A 413 22.46 -15.94 -15.52
N CYS A 414 22.02 -15.33 -16.61
CA CYS A 414 20.60 -15.38 -17.02
C CYS A 414 20.19 -16.74 -17.55
N ASP A 415 21.11 -17.44 -18.21
CA ASP A 415 20.92 -18.81 -18.69
C ASP A 415 21.56 -19.84 -17.73
N PRO A 416 21.14 -21.11 -17.79
CA PRO A 416 21.79 -22.19 -17.05
C PRO A 416 23.29 -22.22 -17.31
N LEU A 417 24.09 -22.35 -16.25
CA LEU A 417 25.53 -22.39 -16.39
C LEU A 417 26.01 -23.62 -17.18
N PRO A 418 27.13 -23.53 -17.93
CA PRO A 418 27.68 -24.63 -18.71
C PRO A 418 27.84 -25.91 -17.90
N ALA A 419 27.74 -27.07 -18.58
CA ALA A 419 27.83 -28.36 -17.91
C ALA A 419 29.18 -28.56 -17.19
N ASN A 420 30.28 -28.01 -17.74
CA ASN A 420 31.64 -28.07 -17.18
C ASN A 420 31.88 -27.03 -16.05
N THR A 421 30.90 -26.28 -15.62
CA THR A 421 31.03 -25.39 -14.45
C THR A 421 31.37 -26.25 -13.22
N PRO A 422 32.40 -25.89 -12.42
CA PRO A 422 32.75 -26.62 -11.22
C PRO A 422 31.65 -26.60 -10.17
N ASP A 423 31.76 -27.46 -9.15
CA ASP A 423 30.92 -27.35 -7.96
C ASP A 423 31.20 -26.03 -7.23
N LEU A 424 30.15 -25.20 -7.12
CA LEU A 424 30.22 -23.86 -6.53
C LEU A 424 29.94 -23.84 -5.02
N SER A 425 29.74 -24.98 -4.37
CA SER A 425 29.43 -25.08 -2.93
C SER A 425 30.51 -24.48 -2.01
N ASN A 426 31.76 -24.45 -2.48
CA ASN A 426 32.90 -23.92 -1.73
C ASN A 426 33.28 -22.48 -2.11
N PHE A 427 32.52 -21.83 -2.97
CA PHE A 427 32.80 -20.48 -3.42
C PHE A 427 31.73 -19.49 -2.95
N ILE A 428 32.09 -18.22 -2.94
CA ILE A 428 31.16 -17.10 -3.04
C ILE A 428 31.09 -16.74 -4.53
N VAL A 429 29.90 -16.77 -5.10
CA VAL A 429 29.71 -16.57 -6.55
C VAL A 429 29.43 -15.09 -6.85
N LEU A 430 30.30 -14.50 -7.67
CA LEU A 430 30.20 -13.13 -8.14
C LEU A 430 29.41 -13.05 -9.44
N ILE A 431 28.32 -12.30 -9.45
CA ILE A 431 27.38 -12.18 -10.56
C ILE A 431 27.19 -10.71 -10.91
N ARG A 432 27.19 -10.37 -12.18
CA ARG A 432 26.87 -9.02 -12.63
C ARG A 432 25.36 -8.77 -12.62
N ARG A 433 24.92 -7.62 -12.12
CA ARG A 433 23.56 -7.14 -12.38
C ARG A 433 23.36 -6.99 -13.89
N GLY A 434 22.16 -7.34 -14.40
CA GLY A 434 21.86 -7.32 -15.83
C GLY A 434 20.37 -7.33 -16.13
N THR A 435 19.98 -7.97 -17.23
CA THR A 435 18.63 -7.92 -17.79
C THR A 435 17.62 -8.84 -17.10
N CYS A 436 18.04 -9.99 -16.60
CA CYS A 436 17.12 -10.93 -15.93
C CYS A 436 17.07 -10.73 -14.40
N PRO A 437 16.00 -11.20 -13.73
CA PRO A 437 15.81 -11.09 -12.28
C PRO A 437 16.95 -11.73 -11.47
N PHE A 438 17.23 -11.19 -10.28
CA PHE A 438 18.23 -11.74 -9.36
C PHE A 438 17.91 -13.17 -8.93
N THR A 439 16.63 -13.51 -8.78
CA THR A 439 16.16 -14.86 -8.47
C THR A 439 16.53 -15.85 -9.57
N GLN A 440 16.35 -15.50 -10.84
CA GLN A 440 16.76 -16.34 -11.98
C GLN A 440 18.28 -16.58 -11.98
N LYS A 441 19.07 -15.51 -11.79
CA LYS A 441 20.53 -15.62 -11.71
C LYS A 441 20.97 -16.53 -10.54
N ALA A 442 20.35 -16.32 -9.37
CA ALA A 442 20.61 -17.11 -8.18
C ALA A 442 20.22 -18.59 -8.38
N THR A 443 19.08 -18.88 -9.04
CA THR A 443 18.66 -20.24 -9.38
C THR A 443 19.69 -20.95 -10.27
N ASN A 444 20.20 -20.27 -11.29
CA ASN A 444 21.17 -20.86 -12.21
C ASN A 444 22.50 -21.21 -11.55
N VAL A 445 23.01 -20.35 -10.66
CA VAL A 445 24.24 -20.67 -9.90
C VAL A 445 23.98 -21.68 -8.78
N ARG A 446 22.80 -21.66 -8.18
CA ARG A 446 22.38 -22.65 -7.18
C ARG A 446 22.31 -24.06 -7.75
N ALA A 447 21.89 -24.22 -8.99
CA ALA A 447 21.90 -25.49 -9.72
C ALA A 447 23.32 -26.12 -9.83
N LYS A 448 24.38 -25.32 -9.62
CA LYS A 448 25.80 -25.77 -9.53
C LYS A 448 26.33 -25.80 -8.10
N GLY A 449 25.46 -25.78 -7.08
CA GLY A 449 25.85 -25.93 -5.68
C GLY A 449 26.12 -24.64 -4.92
N ALA A 450 26.00 -23.44 -5.55
CA ALA A 450 26.23 -22.17 -4.87
C ALA A 450 25.33 -22.01 -3.63
N LYS A 451 25.91 -21.55 -2.53
CA LYS A 451 25.23 -21.22 -1.26
C LYS A 451 25.32 -19.74 -0.92
N TYR A 452 26.29 -19.04 -1.49
CA TYR A 452 26.57 -17.63 -1.24
C TYR A 452 26.74 -16.91 -2.56
N VAL A 453 26.02 -15.79 -2.73
CA VAL A 453 26.02 -15.01 -3.96
C VAL A 453 26.30 -13.54 -3.68
N PHE A 454 27.22 -12.96 -4.44
CA PHE A 454 27.46 -11.54 -4.51
C PHE A 454 27.05 -11.00 -5.87
N PHE A 455 26.23 -9.96 -5.87
CA PHE A 455 25.95 -9.23 -7.10
C PHE A 455 26.73 -7.93 -7.09
N TYR A 456 27.45 -7.64 -8.18
CA TYR A 456 28.00 -6.31 -8.35
C TYR A 456 27.12 -5.48 -9.27
N ASN A 457 26.94 -4.21 -8.91
CA ASN A 457 26.09 -3.30 -9.64
C ASN A 457 26.67 -3.01 -11.03
N ASN A 458 25.83 -2.58 -11.94
CA ASN A 458 26.21 -2.12 -13.29
C ASN A 458 26.22 -0.58 -13.42
N VAL A 459 25.77 0.09 -12.34
CA VAL A 459 25.79 1.54 -12.14
C VAL A 459 26.46 1.82 -10.79
N PRO A 460 26.89 3.07 -10.52
CA PRO A 460 27.46 3.43 -9.20
C PRO A 460 26.55 3.09 -8.04
N GLY A 461 27.15 2.79 -6.88
CA GLY A 461 26.45 2.45 -5.63
C GLY A 461 26.11 0.96 -5.50
N THR A 462 25.45 0.63 -4.37
CA THR A 462 24.95 -0.71 -4.05
C THR A 462 23.41 -0.71 -4.10
N LEU A 463 22.80 -1.89 -3.98
CA LEU A 463 21.35 -2.03 -3.90
C LEU A 463 20.98 -3.14 -2.91
N SER A 464 19.79 -3.11 -2.38
CA SER A 464 19.23 -4.23 -1.64
C SER A 464 18.58 -5.21 -2.59
N ILE A 465 18.79 -6.51 -2.32
CA ILE A 465 18.25 -7.61 -3.15
C ILE A 465 17.56 -8.64 -2.28
N SER A 466 16.60 -9.34 -2.84
CA SER A 466 16.01 -10.54 -2.26
C SER A 466 16.03 -11.70 -3.25
N VAL A 467 16.55 -12.84 -2.79
CA VAL A 467 16.53 -14.12 -3.51
C VAL A 467 16.00 -15.24 -2.61
N THR A 468 15.13 -14.91 -1.65
CA THR A 468 14.54 -15.84 -0.68
C THR A 468 13.73 -16.96 -1.34
N ALA A 469 13.20 -16.71 -2.54
CA ALA A 469 12.49 -17.71 -3.35
C ALA A 469 13.42 -18.81 -3.92
N VAL A 470 14.73 -18.73 -3.70
CA VAL A 470 15.70 -19.70 -4.20
C VAL A 470 16.21 -20.55 -3.04
N ASP A 471 15.64 -21.71 -2.86
CA ASP A 471 16.00 -22.63 -1.79
C ASP A 471 17.50 -23.00 -1.80
N GLY A 472 18.12 -23.00 -0.62
CA GLY A 472 19.49 -23.38 -0.41
C GLY A 472 20.53 -22.28 -0.66
N ILE A 473 20.14 -21.06 -1.04
CA ILE A 473 20.98 -19.87 -0.88
C ILE A 473 20.92 -19.46 0.59
N LEU A 474 22.08 -19.33 1.22
CA LEU A 474 22.24 -18.94 2.63
C LEU A 474 22.51 -17.45 2.77
N GLY A 475 23.32 -16.88 1.86
CA GLY A 475 23.67 -15.47 1.90
C GLY A 475 23.69 -14.83 0.52
N ALA A 476 23.03 -13.69 0.41
CA ALA A 476 23.05 -12.83 -0.74
C ALA A 476 23.55 -11.43 -0.34
N ALA A 477 24.30 -10.76 -1.22
CA ALA A 477 24.78 -9.41 -0.98
C ALA A 477 25.07 -8.66 -2.28
N THR A 478 25.24 -7.36 -2.19
CA THR A 478 25.68 -6.53 -3.31
C THR A 478 26.89 -5.67 -2.95
N VAL A 479 27.71 -5.41 -3.96
CA VAL A 479 28.79 -4.42 -3.92
C VAL A 479 28.67 -3.45 -5.07
N SER A 480 29.40 -2.33 -4.97
CA SER A 480 29.45 -1.36 -6.05
C SER A 480 30.05 -1.93 -7.33
N ALA A 481 29.80 -1.27 -8.45
CA ALA A 481 30.38 -1.64 -9.74
C ALA A 481 31.91 -1.64 -9.71
N GLU A 482 32.52 -0.68 -9.00
CA GLU A 482 33.96 -0.52 -8.90
C GLU A 482 34.62 -1.71 -8.17
N ILE A 483 34.06 -2.09 -7.02
CA ILE A 483 34.54 -3.25 -6.24
C ILE A 483 34.38 -4.53 -7.06
N GLY A 484 33.20 -4.75 -7.67
CA GLY A 484 32.97 -5.92 -8.51
C GLY A 484 33.93 -6.01 -9.70
N LYS A 485 34.14 -4.91 -10.41
CA LYS A 485 35.08 -4.83 -11.55
C LYS A 485 36.53 -5.05 -11.10
N SER A 486 36.94 -4.52 -9.95
CA SER A 486 38.28 -4.75 -9.42
C SER A 486 38.52 -6.21 -9.11
N TRP A 487 37.58 -6.91 -8.50
CA TRP A 487 37.66 -8.34 -8.25
C TRP A 487 37.68 -9.16 -9.55
N ILE A 488 36.88 -8.77 -10.54
CA ILE A 488 36.92 -9.42 -11.87
C ILE A 488 38.31 -9.28 -12.52
N ALA A 489 38.93 -8.10 -12.41
CA ALA A 489 40.28 -7.87 -12.96
C ALA A 489 41.32 -8.75 -12.25
N GLU A 490 41.22 -8.92 -10.93
CA GLU A 490 42.12 -9.81 -10.17
C GLU A 490 41.96 -11.28 -10.59
N LEU A 491 40.70 -11.76 -10.71
CA LEU A 491 40.39 -13.12 -11.13
C LEU A 491 40.82 -13.37 -12.58
N ALA A 492 40.63 -12.40 -13.50
CA ALA A 492 41.07 -12.49 -14.89
C ALA A 492 42.59 -12.55 -15.03
N ALA A 493 43.32 -11.92 -14.08
CA ALA A 493 44.78 -12.01 -13.99
C ALA A 493 45.29 -13.32 -13.34
N GLY A 494 44.37 -14.25 -13.04
CA GLY A 494 44.70 -15.54 -12.41
C GLY A 494 44.98 -15.45 -10.91
N ARG A 495 44.67 -14.33 -10.26
CA ARG A 495 44.87 -14.16 -8.83
C ARG A 495 43.61 -14.53 -8.08
N ASN A 496 43.74 -15.35 -7.04
CA ASN A 496 42.62 -15.71 -6.17
C ASN A 496 42.20 -14.54 -5.31
N VAL A 497 40.88 -14.25 -5.26
CA VAL A 497 40.28 -13.32 -4.33
C VAL A 497 39.57 -14.12 -3.25
N THR A 498 39.95 -13.95 -1.99
CA THR A 498 39.31 -14.63 -0.86
C THR A 498 38.57 -13.58 -0.04
N LEU A 499 37.25 -13.78 0.11
CA LEU A 499 36.41 -12.91 0.95
C LEU A 499 36.32 -13.48 2.36
N GLU A 500 36.46 -12.64 3.35
CA GLU A 500 36.25 -12.91 4.77
C GLU A 500 35.02 -12.13 5.23
N MET A 501 33.88 -12.81 5.18
CA MET A 501 32.58 -12.19 5.50
C MET A 501 32.33 -12.22 6.99
N THR A 502 31.74 -11.17 7.50
CA THR A 502 31.19 -11.10 8.85
C THR A 502 29.66 -11.20 8.79
N ASP A 503 29.05 -11.70 9.87
CA ASP A 503 27.59 -11.73 9.97
C ASP A 503 27.03 -10.31 9.87
N PRO A 504 26.13 -10.01 8.92
CA PRO A 504 25.55 -8.69 8.79
C PRO A 504 24.85 -8.18 10.04
N LEU A 505 24.36 -9.06 10.92
CA LEU A 505 23.72 -8.67 12.18
C LEU A 505 24.70 -8.06 13.19
N THR A 506 25.95 -8.53 13.18
CA THR A 506 27.01 -8.12 14.13
C THR A 506 28.11 -7.28 13.49
N ALA A 507 28.18 -7.23 12.16
CA ALA A 507 29.18 -6.45 11.44
C ALA A 507 29.02 -4.95 11.72
N PRO A 508 30.13 -4.19 11.81
CA PRO A 508 30.06 -2.74 11.83
C PRO A 508 29.26 -2.20 10.64
N LYS A 509 28.37 -1.26 10.92
CA LYS A 509 27.55 -0.61 9.90
C LYS A 509 28.11 0.75 9.55
N PHE A 510 28.01 1.11 8.28
CA PHE A 510 28.35 2.42 7.76
C PHE A 510 27.12 3.00 7.07
N LEU A 511 26.83 4.26 7.35
CA LEU A 511 25.79 5.02 6.66
C LEU A 511 26.43 5.73 5.46
N LEU A 512 25.97 5.37 4.26
CA LEU A 512 26.23 6.10 3.04
C LEU A 512 24.93 6.79 2.61
N SER A 513 24.98 8.06 2.28
CA SER A 513 23.80 8.81 1.81
C SER A 513 24.08 9.49 0.50
N ALA A 514 23.15 9.36 -0.45
CA ALA A 514 23.21 9.96 -1.77
C ALA A 514 22.01 10.87 -2.04
N PRO A 515 22.15 11.96 -2.78
CA PRO A 515 21.00 12.70 -3.28
C PRO A 515 20.09 11.78 -4.10
N ASN A 516 18.81 11.81 -3.84
CA ASN A 516 17.81 11.15 -4.66
C ASN A 516 17.36 12.10 -5.78
N SER A 517 18.09 12.10 -6.89
CA SER A 517 17.82 12.99 -8.02
C SER A 517 16.67 12.51 -8.91
N ALA A 518 16.26 11.25 -8.80
CA ALA A 518 15.22 10.67 -9.66
C ALA A 518 13.81 10.97 -9.13
N THR A 519 13.57 10.71 -7.83
CA THR A 519 12.23 10.78 -7.22
C THR A 519 12.18 11.64 -5.95
N GLY A 520 13.33 12.15 -5.48
CA GLY A 520 13.41 12.89 -4.22
C GLY A 520 12.47 14.09 -4.18
N GLY A 521 11.60 14.14 -3.15
CA GLY A 521 10.59 15.17 -2.97
C GLY A 521 9.34 15.02 -3.83
N ALA A 522 9.20 13.93 -4.58
CA ALA A 522 7.98 13.61 -5.33
C ALA A 522 7.14 12.55 -4.59
N PRO A 523 5.84 12.42 -4.91
CA PRO A 523 5.01 11.32 -4.41
C PRO A 523 5.61 9.97 -4.79
N SER A 524 5.72 9.07 -3.82
CA SER A 524 6.20 7.71 -4.04
C SER A 524 5.24 6.94 -4.95
N THR A 525 5.79 6.14 -5.88
CA THR A 525 4.97 5.42 -6.87
C THR A 525 4.05 4.36 -6.25
N TYR A 526 4.42 3.85 -5.09
CA TYR A 526 3.64 2.86 -4.36
C TYR A 526 2.53 3.48 -3.50
N THR A 527 2.52 4.79 -3.25
CA THR A 527 1.48 5.39 -2.38
C THR A 527 0.09 5.13 -2.94
N SER A 528 -0.82 4.61 -2.10
CA SER A 528 -2.21 4.36 -2.51
C SER A 528 -2.93 5.64 -2.88
N TRP A 529 -3.81 5.56 -3.87
CA TRP A 529 -4.58 6.68 -4.38
C TRP A 529 -6.04 6.61 -3.93
N GLY A 530 -6.56 7.74 -3.48
CA GLY A 530 -7.99 7.95 -3.35
C GLY A 530 -8.68 8.23 -4.70
N PRO A 531 -9.86 8.83 -4.63
CA PRO A 531 -10.70 9.06 -3.46
C PRO A 531 -11.32 7.77 -2.90
N THR A 532 -12.19 7.88 -1.87
CA THR A 532 -13.06 6.75 -1.49
C THR A 532 -14.11 6.50 -2.57
N PHE A 533 -14.78 5.34 -2.53
CA PHE A 533 -15.88 5.06 -3.47
C PHE A 533 -17.06 6.02 -3.32
N GLU A 534 -17.18 6.70 -2.20
CA GLU A 534 -18.17 7.77 -1.97
C GLU A 534 -17.68 9.17 -2.40
N GLY A 535 -16.50 9.27 -3.01
CA GLY A 535 -15.96 10.54 -3.53
C GLY A 535 -15.30 11.44 -2.47
N GLN A 536 -14.99 10.92 -1.27
CA GLN A 536 -14.26 11.69 -0.24
C GLN A 536 -12.80 11.85 -0.63
N VAL A 537 -12.23 13.03 -0.33
CA VAL A 537 -10.83 13.33 -0.60
C VAL A 537 -9.94 12.50 0.33
N LYS A 538 -9.16 11.62 -0.23
CA LYS A 538 -8.10 10.85 0.40
C LYS A 538 -6.92 10.75 -0.57
N PRO A 539 -5.66 10.69 -0.06
CA PRO A 539 -5.21 11.04 1.29
C PRO A 539 -5.39 12.54 1.57
N GLN A 540 -5.27 12.97 2.84
CA GLN A 540 -5.34 14.39 3.19
C GLN A 540 -4.03 15.13 2.93
N VAL A 541 -2.91 14.52 3.32
CA VAL A 541 -1.56 15.10 3.21
C VAL A 541 -0.54 14.03 2.91
N ALA A 542 0.70 14.45 2.65
CA ALA A 542 1.82 13.56 2.43
C ALA A 542 3.03 13.94 3.28
N ALA A 543 3.87 12.95 3.59
CA ALA A 543 5.14 13.15 4.27
C ALA A 543 6.21 12.22 3.68
N PRO A 544 7.52 12.48 3.94
CA PRO A 544 8.57 11.55 3.55
C PRO A 544 8.36 10.16 4.13
N GLY A 545 8.23 9.17 3.24
CA GLY A 545 8.04 7.76 3.57
C GLY A 545 8.92 6.83 2.73
N GLY A 546 9.48 7.32 1.61
CA GLY A 546 10.43 6.57 0.79
C GLY A 546 11.87 6.73 1.28
N ASN A 547 12.60 5.62 1.44
CA ASN A 547 14.01 5.60 1.87
C ASN A 547 14.25 6.25 3.25
N ILE A 548 13.54 5.78 4.27
CA ILE A 548 13.63 6.32 5.62
C ILE A 548 14.49 5.42 6.52
N LEU A 549 15.57 5.96 7.03
CA LEU A 549 16.41 5.32 8.05
C LEU A 549 15.79 5.54 9.44
N SER A 550 15.63 4.46 10.21
CA SER A 550 15.15 4.52 11.59
C SER A 550 15.65 3.36 12.43
N THR A 551 15.27 3.33 13.70
CA THR A 551 15.53 2.22 14.63
C THR A 551 14.90 0.93 14.13
N TYR A 552 15.49 -0.19 14.51
CA TYR A 552 15.02 -1.54 14.20
C TYR A 552 15.35 -2.43 15.39
N PRO A 553 14.70 -3.58 15.61
CA PRO A 553 15.03 -4.43 16.76
C PRO A 553 16.52 -4.75 16.84
N LEU A 554 17.08 -4.67 18.03
CA LEU A 554 18.51 -4.95 18.27
C LEU A 554 18.90 -6.35 17.76
N ALA A 555 18.01 -7.33 17.94
CA ALA A 555 18.20 -8.69 17.43
C ALA A 555 18.25 -8.75 15.90
N LYS A 556 17.81 -7.71 15.20
CA LYS A 556 17.80 -7.59 13.73
C LYS A 556 18.77 -6.51 13.22
N GLY A 557 19.76 -6.11 14.02
CA GLY A 557 20.83 -5.17 13.63
C GLY A 557 20.58 -3.72 14.04
N GLY A 558 19.53 -3.41 14.78
CA GLY A 558 19.27 -2.14 15.46
C GLY A 558 18.76 -1.01 14.56
N TYR A 559 19.02 -1.04 13.25
CA TYR A 559 18.64 0.04 12.30
C TYR A 559 18.32 -0.54 10.93
N ALA A 560 17.34 0.08 10.25
CA ALA A 560 16.95 -0.28 8.89
C ALA A 560 16.54 0.95 8.07
N VAL A 561 16.61 0.82 6.75
CA VAL A 561 16.04 1.77 5.78
C VAL A 561 14.82 1.13 5.16
N LEU A 562 13.65 1.70 5.40
CA LEU A 562 12.37 1.21 4.87
C LEU A 562 11.69 2.28 4.01
N SER A 563 10.79 1.83 3.14
CA SER A 563 9.95 2.68 2.29
C SER A 563 8.49 2.25 2.40
N GLY A 564 7.60 3.18 2.66
CA GLY A 564 6.17 2.95 2.78
C GLY A 564 5.43 4.18 3.28
N THR A 565 4.12 4.26 3.04
CA THR A 565 3.24 5.20 3.76
C THR A 565 3.31 4.97 5.27
N SER A 566 3.71 3.76 5.68
CA SER A 566 4.04 3.40 7.06
C SER A 566 5.15 4.22 7.71
N MET A 567 6.04 4.86 6.92
CA MET A 567 7.10 5.75 7.43
C MET A 567 6.68 7.21 7.37
N ALA A 568 5.82 7.58 6.41
CA ALA A 568 5.23 8.91 6.31
C ALA A 568 4.23 9.19 7.43
N CYS A 569 3.46 8.18 7.81
CA CYS A 569 2.44 8.24 8.85
C CYS A 569 3.03 8.65 10.23
N PRO A 570 4.02 7.97 10.81
CA PRO A 570 4.62 8.34 12.09
C PRO A 570 5.33 9.70 12.07
N LEU A 571 5.91 10.09 10.95
CA LEU A 571 6.48 11.42 10.80
C LEU A 571 5.40 12.49 10.93
N THR A 572 4.25 12.29 10.31
CA THR A 572 3.09 13.18 10.43
C THR A 572 2.53 13.17 11.85
N ALA A 573 2.46 12.02 12.52
CA ALA A 573 2.07 11.93 13.93
C ALA A 573 3.02 12.74 14.82
N GLY A 574 4.32 12.66 14.59
CA GLY A 574 5.31 13.51 15.26
C GLY A 574 5.07 15.00 15.00
N VAL A 575 4.77 15.40 13.76
CA VAL A 575 4.42 16.78 13.40
C VAL A 575 3.14 17.24 14.11
N TYR A 576 2.12 16.41 14.20
CA TYR A 576 0.91 16.70 14.97
C TYR A 576 1.26 16.97 16.43
N ALA A 577 2.07 16.11 17.05
CA ALA A 577 2.50 16.29 18.44
C ALA A 577 3.28 17.61 18.64
N LEU A 578 4.13 18.00 17.68
CA LEU A 578 4.82 19.29 17.72
C LEU A 578 3.84 20.46 17.64
N ILE A 579 2.89 20.43 16.70
CA ILE A 579 1.87 21.49 16.54
C ILE A 579 0.99 21.58 17.80
N MET A 580 0.54 20.45 18.32
CA MET A 580 -0.24 20.37 19.56
C MET A 580 0.49 21.01 20.74
N SER A 581 1.78 20.72 20.88
CA SER A 581 2.60 21.27 21.97
C SER A 581 2.83 22.79 21.85
N VAL A 582 2.86 23.34 20.64
CA VAL A 582 3.02 24.78 20.39
C VAL A 582 1.70 25.53 20.58
N ARG A 583 0.60 24.97 20.05
CA ARG A 583 -0.69 25.65 19.96
C ARG A 583 -1.62 25.35 21.13
N GLY A 584 -1.40 24.26 21.88
CA GLY A 584 -2.34 23.78 22.89
C GLY A 584 -3.66 23.27 22.30
N ILE A 585 -3.71 22.92 21.01
CA ILE A 585 -4.90 22.47 20.28
C ILE A 585 -4.79 20.97 20.07
N LYS A 586 -5.90 20.25 20.34
CA LYS A 586 -6.00 18.79 20.10
C LYS A 586 -7.12 18.43 19.13
N ASP A 587 -7.96 19.38 18.72
CA ASP A 587 -9.07 19.15 17.81
C ASP A 587 -8.60 18.59 16.46
N PRO A 588 -9.05 17.37 16.07
CA PRO A 588 -8.59 16.69 14.86
C PRO A 588 -8.77 17.51 13.60
N LYS A 589 -9.93 18.16 13.45
CA LYS A 589 -10.27 18.95 12.28
C LYS A 589 -9.37 20.17 12.13
N THR A 590 -9.13 20.87 13.23
CA THR A 590 -8.24 22.05 13.24
C THR A 590 -6.79 21.67 12.92
N LEU A 591 -6.31 20.54 13.46
CA LEU A 591 -4.97 20.03 13.18
C LEU A 591 -4.84 19.65 11.69
N GLU A 592 -5.80 18.93 11.15
CA GLU A 592 -5.81 18.55 9.74
C GLU A 592 -5.86 19.80 8.83
N ASN A 593 -6.71 20.76 9.13
CA ASN A 593 -6.82 22.03 8.37
C ASN A 593 -5.48 22.80 8.38
N LEU A 594 -4.80 22.88 9.52
CA LEU A 594 -3.50 23.54 9.65
C LEU A 594 -2.45 22.85 8.77
N VAL A 595 -2.34 21.54 8.88
CA VAL A 595 -1.32 20.77 8.16
C VAL A 595 -1.62 20.74 6.66
N ALA A 596 -2.88 20.58 6.28
CA ALA A 596 -3.29 20.58 4.87
C ALA A 596 -3.10 21.95 4.21
N SER A 597 -3.54 23.03 4.86
CA SER A 597 -3.47 24.39 4.27
C SER A 597 -2.05 24.88 4.06
N THR A 598 -1.09 24.44 4.88
CA THR A 598 0.32 24.84 4.77
C THR A 598 1.17 23.88 3.96
N ALA A 599 0.61 22.72 3.55
CA ALA A 599 1.32 21.72 2.78
C ALA A 599 1.71 22.22 1.36
N LYS A 600 2.72 21.59 0.78
CA LYS A 600 3.26 21.96 -0.54
C LYS A 600 3.06 20.85 -1.56
N PRO A 601 2.16 21.04 -2.52
CA PRO A 601 1.96 20.08 -3.62
C PRO A 601 3.16 20.11 -4.58
N THR A 602 3.52 18.93 -5.11
CA THR A 602 4.67 18.74 -6.00
C THR A 602 4.26 18.14 -7.34
N LEU A 603 5.22 18.10 -8.27
CA LEU A 603 5.00 17.55 -9.60
C LEU A 603 4.81 16.03 -9.56
N PHE A 604 4.06 15.51 -10.51
CA PHE A 604 3.93 14.06 -10.71
C PHE A 604 5.26 13.46 -11.16
N ASN A 605 5.57 12.28 -10.60
CA ASN A 605 6.74 11.48 -10.99
C ASN A 605 6.31 10.03 -11.23
N SER A 606 6.68 9.49 -12.40
CA SER A 606 6.38 8.10 -12.77
C SER A 606 7.32 7.05 -12.14
N GLY A 607 8.26 7.47 -11.32
CA GLY A 607 9.37 6.66 -10.79
C GLY A 607 10.67 6.81 -11.58
N SER A 608 10.60 7.34 -12.80
CA SER A 608 11.77 7.58 -13.65
C SER A 608 11.80 8.99 -14.26
N THR A 609 10.64 9.61 -14.43
CA THR A 609 10.51 10.93 -15.07
C THR A 609 9.52 11.80 -14.32
N SER A 610 9.86 13.08 -14.14
CA SER A 610 8.96 14.09 -13.60
C SER A 610 8.16 14.73 -14.71
N ALA A 611 6.85 14.89 -14.50
CA ALA A 611 5.97 15.63 -15.38
C ALA A 611 6.10 17.15 -15.17
N SER A 612 5.52 17.93 -16.10
CA SER A 612 5.44 19.40 -15.97
C SER A 612 4.21 19.87 -15.19
N TYR A 613 3.33 18.96 -14.78
CA TYR A 613 2.09 19.24 -14.02
C TYR A 613 2.17 18.67 -12.60
N LEU A 614 1.35 19.24 -11.73
CA LEU A 614 1.22 18.72 -10.35
C LEU A 614 0.63 17.32 -10.35
N ALA A 615 1.10 16.48 -9.41
CA ALA A 615 0.46 15.21 -9.11
C ALA A 615 -1.00 15.42 -8.70
N PRO A 616 -1.92 14.52 -9.07
CA PRO A 616 -3.32 14.62 -8.70
C PRO A 616 -3.51 14.62 -7.18
N VAL A 617 -4.54 15.34 -6.70
CA VAL A 617 -4.91 15.36 -5.27
C VAL A 617 -5.17 13.94 -4.74
N PRO A 618 -5.83 13.02 -5.47
CA PRO A 618 -5.96 11.62 -5.02
C PRO A 618 -4.65 10.89 -4.73
N GLN A 619 -3.50 11.35 -5.25
CA GLN A 619 -2.20 10.76 -4.96
C GLN A 619 -1.49 11.41 -3.77
N GLN A 620 -1.54 12.74 -3.66
CA GLN A 620 -0.72 13.47 -2.70
C GLN A 620 -1.50 14.29 -1.66
N GLY A 621 -2.83 14.32 -1.76
CA GLY A 621 -3.65 15.20 -0.92
C GLY A 621 -3.26 16.67 -1.09
N ALA A 622 -3.11 17.37 0.00
CA ALA A 622 -2.62 18.75 0.01
C ALA A 622 -1.11 18.87 -0.32
N GLY A 623 -0.39 17.74 -0.38
CA GLY A 623 1.05 17.68 -0.64
C GLY A 623 1.90 17.51 0.62
N LEU A 624 3.18 17.85 0.53
CA LEU A 624 4.19 17.66 1.55
C LEU A 624 3.97 18.58 2.75
N ILE A 625 3.77 18.01 3.94
CA ILE A 625 3.54 18.76 5.19
C ILE A 625 4.69 19.69 5.53
N GLN A 626 4.36 20.84 6.17
CA GLN A 626 5.30 21.89 6.60
C GLN A 626 5.04 22.25 8.08
N ALA A 627 5.77 21.59 8.96
CA ALA A 627 5.52 21.62 10.41
C ALA A 627 5.65 23.01 11.02
N TYR A 628 6.66 23.78 10.61
CA TYR A 628 6.90 25.12 11.15
C TYR A 628 5.80 26.09 10.72
N ASP A 629 5.45 26.09 9.44
CA ASP A 629 4.38 26.92 8.90
C ASP A 629 3.04 26.59 9.59
N ALA A 630 2.69 25.30 9.76
CA ALA A 630 1.50 24.85 10.46
C ALA A 630 1.50 25.25 11.96
N ALA A 631 2.66 25.17 12.62
CA ALA A 631 2.76 25.49 14.03
C ALA A 631 2.61 27.00 14.33
N TYR A 632 3.05 27.87 13.42
CA TYR A 632 3.11 29.31 13.70
C TYR A 632 2.21 30.20 12.84
N THR A 633 1.56 29.67 11.81
CA THR A 633 0.61 30.47 11.02
C THR A 633 -0.46 31.10 11.89
N THR A 634 -0.77 32.37 11.63
CA THR A 634 -1.89 33.09 12.25
C THR A 634 -3.15 33.03 11.40
N THR A 635 -3.07 32.54 10.19
CA THR A 635 -4.18 32.33 9.28
C THR A 635 -4.70 30.89 9.39
N LEU A 636 -6.00 30.74 9.62
CA LEU A 636 -6.65 29.43 9.69
C LEU A 636 -7.71 29.30 8.58
N LEU A 637 -7.72 28.13 7.93
CA LEU A 637 -8.79 27.77 7.01
C LEU A 637 -9.79 26.84 7.72
N SER A 638 -11.07 26.96 7.41
CA SER A 638 -12.13 26.17 8.06
C SER A 638 -12.25 24.73 7.55
N VAL A 639 -11.56 24.40 6.46
CA VAL A 639 -11.60 23.08 5.81
C VAL A 639 -10.20 22.68 5.35
N SER A 640 -9.94 21.38 5.22
CA SER A 640 -8.70 20.79 4.71
C SER A 640 -8.73 20.58 3.20
N SER A 641 -9.93 20.51 2.60
CA SER A 641 -10.14 20.29 1.16
C SER A 641 -11.53 20.70 0.72
N LEU A 642 -11.75 20.83 -0.61
CA LEU A 642 -13.05 21.06 -1.23
C LEU A 642 -13.40 19.87 -2.11
N ALA A 643 -14.49 19.14 -1.79
CA ALA A 643 -15.00 18.03 -2.57
C ALA A 643 -16.22 18.49 -3.37
N PHE A 644 -16.13 18.46 -4.69
CA PHE A 644 -17.23 18.81 -5.59
C PHE A 644 -18.08 17.62 -6.01
N ASN A 645 -17.77 16.43 -5.51
CA ASN A 645 -18.41 15.14 -5.77
C ASN A 645 -18.41 14.73 -7.25
N ASP A 646 -19.25 13.76 -7.59
CA ASP A 646 -19.46 13.26 -8.93
C ASP A 646 -20.61 14.04 -9.65
N THR A 647 -20.90 13.66 -10.89
CA THR A 647 -21.91 14.36 -11.71
C THR A 647 -23.31 14.28 -11.11
N ASP A 648 -23.69 13.17 -10.48
CA ASP A 648 -25.03 12.97 -9.91
C ASP A 648 -25.22 13.71 -8.60
N ASN A 649 -24.15 13.84 -7.82
CA ASN A 649 -24.14 14.51 -6.52
C ASN A 649 -23.36 15.83 -6.57
N PHE A 650 -23.34 16.47 -7.73
CA PHE A 650 -22.50 17.64 -7.99
C PHE A 650 -22.82 18.81 -7.08
N ALA A 651 -21.80 19.24 -6.35
CA ALA A 651 -21.86 20.39 -5.44
C ALA A 651 -21.03 21.54 -6.03
N PRO A 652 -21.58 22.33 -6.99
CA PRO A 652 -20.81 23.28 -7.78
C PRO A 652 -20.24 24.44 -6.95
N VAL A 653 -20.79 24.70 -5.78
CA VAL A 653 -20.33 25.76 -4.88
C VAL A 653 -19.92 25.16 -3.55
N GLN A 654 -18.68 25.40 -3.16
CA GLN A 654 -18.14 25.05 -1.86
C GLN A 654 -17.71 26.33 -1.13
N ASN A 655 -17.83 26.34 0.19
CA ASN A 655 -17.48 27.50 0.99
C ASN A 655 -16.33 27.14 1.96
N PHE A 656 -15.42 28.09 2.15
CA PHE A 656 -14.47 28.04 3.23
C PHE A 656 -14.28 29.41 3.87
N THR A 657 -13.79 29.43 5.09
CA THR A 657 -13.53 30.66 5.84
C THR A 657 -12.04 30.85 6.04
N ILE A 658 -11.55 32.04 5.78
CA ILE A 658 -10.22 32.51 6.16
C ILE A 658 -10.37 33.27 7.47
N SER A 659 -9.65 32.84 8.51
CA SER A 659 -9.60 33.49 9.81
C SER A 659 -8.23 34.08 10.07
N ASN A 660 -8.10 35.37 10.30
CA ASN A 660 -6.86 36.01 10.70
C ASN A 660 -6.78 36.10 12.24
N LYS A 661 -5.96 35.27 12.87
CA LYS A 661 -5.69 35.27 14.31
C LYS A 661 -4.47 36.11 14.68
N GLY A 662 -3.88 36.82 13.73
CA GLY A 662 -2.79 37.75 13.92
C GLY A 662 -3.22 39.09 14.50
N SER A 663 -2.24 39.95 14.79
CA SER A 663 -2.44 41.29 15.37
C SER A 663 -2.56 42.40 14.31
N SER A 664 -2.37 42.09 13.03
CA SER A 664 -2.42 43.04 11.91
C SER A 664 -3.40 42.58 10.83
N SER A 665 -3.96 43.52 10.09
CA SER A 665 -4.75 43.19 8.88
C SER A 665 -3.88 42.52 7.86
N VAL A 666 -4.44 41.51 7.18
CA VAL A 666 -3.79 40.79 6.07
C VAL A 666 -4.72 40.86 4.86
N THR A 667 -4.18 41.27 3.74
CA THR A 667 -4.88 41.18 2.46
C THR A 667 -4.50 39.87 1.78
N TYR A 668 -5.48 39.03 1.53
CA TYR A 668 -5.30 37.75 0.84
C TYR A 668 -5.66 37.88 -0.63
N THR A 669 -4.83 37.30 -1.48
CA THR A 669 -5.07 37.17 -2.91
C THR A 669 -5.25 35.70 -3.25
N LEU A 670 -6.40 35.35 -3.85
CA LEU A 670 -6.76 34.00 -4.22
C LEU A 670 -6.47 33.77 -5.72
N SER A 671 -5.99 32.58 -6.02
CA SER A 671 -5.81 32.10 -7.37
C SER A 671 -5.96 30.56 -7.40
N GLN A 672 -5.93 29.97 -8.59
CA GLN A 672 -5.98 28.52 -8.70
C GLN A 672 -4.71 27.97 -9.38
N ARG A 673 -4.35 26.73 -9.02
CA ARG A 673 -3.34 25.95 -9.71
C ARG A 673 -3.88 24.54 -9.98
N GLY A 674 -4.07 24.17 -11.25
CA GLY A 674 -4.55 22.85 -11.64
C GLY A 674 -3.54 21.76 -11.32
N ALA A 675 -4.03 20.59 -10.91
CA ALA A 675 -3.27 19.34 -10.89
C ALA A 675 -3.82 18.41 -11.97
N ALA A 676 -3.03 17.42 -12.40
CA ALA A 676 -3.44 16.54 -13.50
C ALA A 676 -4.79 15.89 -13.21
N THR A 677 -5.62 15.79 -14.24
CA THR A 677 -6.84 14.97 -14.25
C THR A 677 -6.44 13.53 -14.55
N ALA A 678 -6.85 12.62 -13.68
CA ALA A 678 -6.53 11.20 -13.77
C ALA A 678 -7.74 10.40 -14.22
N PHE A 679 -7.55 9.46 -15.16
CA PHE A 679 -8.61 8.54 -15.55
C PHE A 679 -8.64 7.30 -14.68
N THR A 680 -9.84 6.89 -14.26
CA THR A 680 -10.05 5.68 -13.45
C THR A 680 -10.06 4.41 -14.30
N PHE A 681 -10.68 4.48 -15.48
CA PHE A 681 -10.79 3.34 -16.39
C PHE A 681 -10.04 3.58 -17.69
N SER A 682 -9.57 2.49 -18.30
CA SER A 682 -8.84 2.51 -19.57
C SER A 682 -9.69 3.03 -20.73
N SER A 683 -9.03 3.48 -21.79
CA SER A 683 -9.70 3.97 -23.01
C SER A 683 -10.34 2.86 -23.84
N ASN A 684 -10.15 1.58 -23.48
CA ASN A 684 -10.75 0.48 -24.21
C ASN A 684 -12.26 0.39 -23.91
N ALA A 685 -13.08 0.89 -24.82
CA ALA A 685 -14.53 0.99 -24.67
C ALA A 685 -15.26 -0.37 -24.51
N SER A 686 -14.61 -1.50 -24.83
CA SER A 686 -15.20 -2.83 -24.70
C SER A 686 -15.05 -3.45 -23.31
N ASN A 687 -14.12 -2.92 -22.47
CA ASN A 687 -13.79 -3.47 -21.16
C ASN A 687 -13.82 -2.38 -20.11
N ILE A 688 -14.44 -2.64 -18.98
CA ILE A 688 -14.32 -1.83 -17.77
C ILE A 688 -13.06 -2.26 -17.00
N THR A 689 -11.90 -1.89 -17.54
CA THR A 689 -10.61 -2.22 -16.92
C THR A 689 -10.11 -1.00 -16.16
N PRO A 690 -9.92 -1.09 -14.84
CA PRO A 690 -9.31 0.00 -14.09
C PRO A 690 -7.90 0.31 -14.61
N GLU A 691 -7.57 1.60 -14.71
CA GLU A 691 -6.20 2.04 -14.96
C GLU A 691 -5.30 1.65 -13.78
N VAL A 692 -4.07 1.28 -14.10
CA VAL A 692 -3.00 1.00 -13.14
C VAL A 692 -1.93 2.08 -13.23
N PHE A 693 -1.08 2.16 -12.20
CA PHE A 693 0.00 3.15 -12.21
C PHE A 693 1.03 2.89 -13.34
N PRO A 694 1.47 3.95 -14.05
CA PRO A 694 0.97 5.32 -13.98
C PRO A 694 -0.36 5.45 -14.70
N ASN A 695 -1.41 5.85 -13.98
CA ASN A 695 -2.72 6.14 -14.60
C ASN A 695 -2.54 7.11 -15.77
N GLU A 696 -3.42 7.03 -16.76
CA GLU A 696 -3.46 8.06 -17.80
C GLU A 696 -3.79 9.42 -17.17
N LEU A 697 -2.90 10.38 -17.35
CA LEU A 697 -2.99 11.74 -16.81
C LEU A 697 -3.04 12.75 -17.91
N VAL A 698 -3.92 13.75 -17.77
CA VAL A 698 -4.04 14.86 -18.74
C VAL A 698 -3.97 16.22 -18.04
N ALA A 699 -3.33 17.18 -18.69
CA ALA A 699 -3.26 18.58 -18.24
C ALA A 699 -4.55 19.34 -18.63
N ASN A 700 -5.72 18.81 -18.23
CA ASN A 700 -7.02 19.42 -18.45
C ASN A 700 -7.64 19.70 -17.08
N TYR A 701 -7.81 20.97 -16.74
CA TYR A 701 -8.10 21.43 -15.38
C TYR A 701 -9.50 22.02 -15.28
N ALA A 702 -10.09 21.92 -14.08
CA ALA A 702 -11.30 22.67 -13.75
C ALA A 702 -10.99 24.17 -13.68
N ASN A 703 -12.00 24.99 -13.92
CA ASN A 703 -11.93 26.44 -13.68
C ASN A 703 -12.67 26.79 -12.40
N LEU A 704 -12.01 27.55 -11.51
CA LEU A 704 -12.59 28.03 -10.26
C LEU A 704 -12.91 29.54 -10.37
N LYS A 705 -14.09 29.90 -9.87
CA LYS A 705 -14.47 31.29 -9.68
C LYS A 705 -14.66 31.52 -8.17
N PHE A 706 -14.00 32.55 -7.65
CA PHE A 706 -14.12 32.96 -6.25
C PHE A 706 -15.15 34.07 -6.10
N SER A 707 -15.85 34.10 -4.96
CA SER A 707 -16.73 35.24 -4.63
C SER A 707 -15.96 36.56 -4.54
N GLU A 708 -14.69 36.45 -4.05
CA GLU A 708 -13.73 37.55 -3.98
C GLU A 708 -12.33 36.98 -4.26
N GLU A 709 -11.59 37.60 -5.20
CA GLU A 709 -10.21 37.20 -5.53
C GLU A 709 -9.20 37.92 -4.66
N LYS A 710 -9.59 39.04 -4.03
CA LYS A 710 -8.74 39.82 -3.14
C LYS A 710 -9.58 40.41 -2.01
N LEU A 711 -9.18 40.12 -0.78
CA LEU A 711 -9.92 40.53 0.42
C LEU A 711 -9.01 40.90 1.56
N GLU A 712 -9.37 41.87 2.35
CA GLU A 712 -8.67 42.23 3.57
C GLU A 712 -9.40 41.67 4.79
N VAL A 713 -8.67 40.97 5.67
CA VAL A 713 -9.19 40.44 6.93
C VAL A 713 -8.42 41.07 8.09
N GLY A 714 -9.13 41.87 8.87
CA GLY A 714 -8.57 42.52 10.04
C GLY A 714 -8.17 41.56 11.16
N PRO A 715 -7.45 42.06 12.20
CA PRO A 715 -7.05 41.23 13.36
C PRO A 715 -8.26 40.57 14.03
N GLY A 716 -8.18 39.26 14.26
CA GLY A 716 -9.28 38.44 14.82
C GLY A 716 -10.48 38.24 13.90
N GLY A 717 -10.46 38.83 12.70
CA GLY A 717 -11.55 38.77 11.73
C GLY A 717 -11.62 37.45 10.98
N ASN A 718 -12.76 37.27 10.31
CA ASN A 718 -13.05 36.13 9.45
C ASN A 718 -13.68 36.60 8.14
N ALA A 719 -13.43 35.92 7.05
CA ALA A 719 -14.08 36.11 5.76
C ALA A 719 -14.44 34.77 5.13
N GLN A 720 -15.67 34.67 4.64
CA GLN A 720 -16.14 33.47 3.94
C GLN A 720 -15.97 33.65 2.45
N ILE A 721 -15.41 32.66 1.79
CA ILE A 721 -15.21 32.60 0.35
C ILE A 721 -16.07 31.49 -0.22
N ALA A 722 -16.87 31.80 -1.22
CA ALA A 722 -17.54 30.83 -2.06
C ALA A 722 -16.66 30.53 -3.28
N VAL A 723 -16.46 29.25 -3.53
CA VAL A 723 -15.70 28.72 -4.68
C VAL A 723 -16.68 27.99 -5.58
N THR A 724 -16.87 28.51 -6.79
CA THR A 724 -17.70 27.87 -7.81
C THR A 724 -16.79 27.16 -8.80
N VAL A 725 -17.01 25.88 -9.03
CA VAL A 725 -16.24 25.07 -9.97
C VAL A 725 -16.97 24.90 -11.30
N THR A 726 -16.21 24.98 -12.39
CA THR A 726 -16.59 24.49 -13.71
C THR A 726 -15.69 23.31 -14.05
N PRO A 727 -16.22 22.08 -14.12
CA PRO A 727 -15.44 20.89 -14.46
C PRO A 727 -14.75 21.02 -15.83
N PRO A 728 -13.63 20.33 -16.08
CA PRO A 728 -12.98 20.34 -17.38
C PRO A 728 -13.89 19.76 -18.46
N SER A 729 -13.90 20.36 -19.65
CA SER A 729 -14.69 19.89 -20.78
C SER A 729 -13.92 18.85 -21.61
N GLY A 730 -14.65 18.05 -22.41
CA GLY A 730 -14.04 17.11 -23.37
C GLY A 730 -13.48 15.84 -22.77
N LEU A 731 -13.79 15.56 -21.51
CA LEU A 731 -13.43 14.30 -20.83
C LEU A 731 -14.47 13.20 -21.12
N ASP A 732 -14.01 11.96 -21.30
CA ASP A 732 -14.91 10.81 -21.40
C ASP A 732 -15.42 10.41 -20.01
N ALA A 733 -16.65 10.79 -19.68
CA ALA A 733 -17.29 10.52 -18.39
C ALA A 733 -17.39 9.02 -18.03
N ARG A 734 -17.40 8.13 -19.04
CA ARG A 734 -17.43 6.67 -18.84
C ARG A 734 -16.14 6.15 -18.21
N ARG A 735 -15.04 6.87 -18.40
CA ARG A 735 -13.75 6.57 -17.81
C ARG A 735 -13.58 7.13 -16.40
N LEU A 736 -14.61 7.76 -15.85
CA LEU A 736 -14.68 8.36 -14.53
C LEU A 736 -13.41 9.21 -14.22
N PRO A 737 -13.15 10.27 -14.99
CA PRO A 737 -11.99 11.11 -14.75
C PRO A 737 -12.14 11.93 -13.47
N VAL A 738 -11.08 11.93 -12.66
CA VAL A 738 -10.97 12.70 -11.41
C VAL A 738 -10.13 13.94 -11.69
N TYR A 739 -10.78 15.10 -11.72
CA TYR A 739 -10.09 16.39 -11.87
C TYR A 739 -9.75 16.97 -10.49
N SER A 740 -8.62 17.64 -10.40
CA SER A 740 -8.15 18.18 -9.13
C SER A 740 -7.24 19.40 -9.28
N GLY A 741 -6.93 20.01 -8.16
CA GLY A 741 -6.03 21.16 -8.10
C GLY A 741 -6.05 21.84 -6.73
N TYR A 742 -5.58 23.08 -6.71
CA TYR A 742 -5.37 23.82 -5.47
C TYR A 742 -5.86 25.24 -5.59
N VAL A 743 -6.58 25.73 -4.60
CA VAL A 743 -6.79 27.16 -4.36
C VAL A 743 -5.54 27.66 -3.66
N THR A 744 -4.85 28.61 -4.29
CA THR A 744 -3.68 29.27 -3.71
C THR A 744 -4.11 30.57 -3.04
N ILE A 745 -3.71 30.80 -1.80
CA ILE A 745 -4.07 31.97 -0.99
C ILE A 745 -2.78 32.59 -0.48
N ASN A 746 -2.46 33.79 -0.97
CA ASN A 746 -1.24 34.52 -0.60
C ASN A 746 -1.58 35.76 0.21
N GLY A 747 -1.01 35.86 1.41
CA GLY A 747 -1.16 36.99 2.30
C GLY A 747 -0.08 38.06 2.12
N THR A 748 -0.43 39.31 2.37
CA THR A 748 0.54 40.44 2.40
C THR A 748 1.55 40.35 3.54
N ASP A 749 1.32 39.49 4.50
CA ASP A 749 2.25 39.15 5.59
C ASP A 749 3.31 38.10 5.17
N GLY A 750 3.33 37.71 3.89
CA GLY A 750 4.22 36.69 3.35
C GLY A 750 3.72 35.26 3.54
N SER A 751 2.54 35.06 4.14
CA SER A 751 1.91 33.73 4.26
C SER A 751 1.43 33.23 2.90
N SER A 752 1.52 31.92 2.69
CA SER A 752 1.03 31.25 1.45
C SER A 752 0.40 29.91 1.82
N PHE A 753 -0.84 29.71 1.39
CA PHE A 753 -1.63 28.54 1.68
C PHE A 753 -2.08 27.84 0.40
N SER A 754 -2.31 26.54 0.51
CA SER A 754 -2.76 25.70 -0.59
C SER A 754 -3.94 24.86 -0.09
N LEU A 755 -5.14 25.09 -0.65
CA LEU A 755 -6.33 24.31 -0.31
C LEU A 755 -6.66 23.38 -1.47
N PRO A 756 -6.50 22.05 -1.32
CA PRO A 756 -6.78 21.10 -2.38
C PRO A 756 -8.28 21.05 -2.69
N TYR A 757 -8.58 20.84 -3.97
CA TYR A 757 -9.94 20.54 -4.42
C TYR A 757 -9.94 19.33 -5.36
N MET A 758 -11.08 18.65 -5.40
CA MET A 758 -11.29 17.50 -6.27
C MET A 758 -12.76 17.39 -6.67
N GLY A 759 -12.99 16.86 -7.87
CA GLY A 759 -14.31 16.43 -8.34
C GLY A 759 -14.19 15.33 -9.39
N ILE A 760 -15.26 14.68 -9.70
CA ILE A 760 -15.33 13.53 -10.60
C ILE A 760 -16.24 13.88 -11.78
N ALA A 761 -15.68 13.86 -12.99
CA ALA A 761 -16.42 14.17 -14.21
C ALA A 761 -17.08 12.91 -14.79
N GLY A 762 -18.07 12.39 -14.08
CA GLY A 762 -18.83 11.19 -14.41
C GLY A 762 -19.70 10.78 -13.23
N SER A 763 -20.62 9.86 -13.44
CA SER A 763 -21.49 9.32 -12.38
C SER A 763 -20.83 8.11 -11.74
N ILE A 764 -20.62 8.14 -10.43
CA ILE A 764 -20.17 6.98 -9.64
C ILE A 764 -21.23 5.88 -9.69
N HIS A 765 -22.49 6.24 -9.53
CA HIS A 765 -23.61 5.29 -9.55
C HIS A 765 -23.77 4.57 -10.88
N ALA A 766 -23.49 5.25 -12.00
CA ALA A 766 -23.58 4.64 -13.33
C ALA A 766 -22.43 3.69 -13.67
N GLN A 767 -21.37 3.63 -12.81
CA GLN A 767 -20.24 2.77 -13.09
C GLN A 767 -20.61 1.30 -12.94
N ARG A 768 -20.19 0.51 -13.91
CA ARG A 768 -20.39 -0.91 -13.87
C ARG A 768 -19.45 -1.56 -12.86
N THR A 769 -20.02 -2.34 -11.97
CA THR A 769 -19.28 -2.97 -10.87
C THR A 769 -18.74 -4.34 -11.26
N LEU A 770 -19.58 -5.20 -11.85
CA LEU A 770 -19.16 -6.54 -12.28
C LEU A 770 -18.66 -6.53 -13.74
N ASP A 771 -17.44 -7.03 -13.95
CA ASP A 771 -16.94 -7.29 -15.30
C ASP A 771 -17.50 -8.61 -15.84
N PRO A 772 -18.41 -8.60 -16.83
CA PRO A 772 -19.03 -9.83 -17.35
C PRO A 772 -18.07 -10.69 -18.16
N GLN A 773 -16.92 -10.12 -18.59
CA GLN A 773 -15.92 -10.88 -19.32
C GLN A 773 -14.98 -11.62 -18.37
N GLN A 774 -14.77 -11.12 -17.16
CA GLN A 774 -13.87 -11.71 -16.18
C GLN A 774 -14.60 -12.37 -15.01
N THR A 775 -15.95 -12.27 -14.97
CA THR A 775 -16.79 -13.00 -14.02
C THR A 775 -17.37 -14.22 -14.71
N PHE A 776 -16.88 -15.41 -14.35
CA PHE A 776 -17.25 -16.66 -15.07
C PHE A 776 -16.99 -17.91 -14.24
N LEU A 777 -17.54 -19.04 -14.71
CA LEU A 777 -17.32 -20.36 -14.16
C LEU A 777 -16.07 -21.02 -14.77
N SER A 778 -15.24 -21.56 -13.90
CA SER A 778 -14.05 -22.36 -14.18
C SER A 778 -14.06 -23.63 -13.33
N SER A 779 -12.96 -24.37 -13.35
CA SER A 779 -12.71 -25.56 -12.52
C SER A 779 -11.57 -25.32 -11.54
N ASN A 780 -11.58 -26.02 -10.39
CA ASN A 780 -10.44 -26.09 -9.50
C ASN A 780 -9.30 -26.93 -10.10
N GLN A 781 -9.58 -27.77 -11.12
CA GLN A 781 -8.59 -28.52 -11.87
C GLN A 781 -8.10 -27.70 -13.07
N ILE A 782 -6.97 -27.04 -12.91
CA ILE A 782 -6.42 -26.13 -13.92
C ILE A 782 -5.40 -26.87 -14.78
N PRO A 783 -5.61 -26.99 -16.11
CA PRO A 783 -4.64 -27.61 -17.02
C PRO A 783 -3.28 -26.88 -16.99
N ARG A 784 -2.19 -27.61 -17.26
CA ARG A 784 -0.81 -27.09 -17.15
C ARG A 784 -0.48 -25.87 -18.03
N ASN A 785 -1.24 -25.65 -19.09
CA ASN A 785 -1.12 -24.50 -19.99
C ASN A 785 -1.88 -23.24 -19.52
N PHE A 786 -2.55 -23.31 -18.37
CA PHE A 786 -3.25 -22.21 -17.72
C PHE A 786 -2.64 -21.95 -16.33
N THR A 787 -2.99 -20.82 -15.76
CA THR A 787 -2.56 -20.44 -14.40
C THR A 787 -3.77 -20.34 -13.49
N GLU A 788 -3.53 -20.33 -12.18
CA GLU A 788 -4.58 -20.06 -11.18
C GLU A 788 -5.23 -18.71 -11.41
N ASP A 789 -4.46 -17.73 -11.85
CA ASP A 789 -4.93 -16.36 -12.11
C ASP A 789 -5.66 -16.22 -13.45
N ASN A 790 -5.46 -17.15 -14.36
CA ASN A 790 -6.13 -17.16 -15.67
C ASN A 790 -6.61 -18.57 -16.02
N PRO A 791 -7.60 -19.09 -15.27
CA PRO A 791 -8.13 -20.42 -15.50
C PRO A 791 -9.00 -20.47 -16.76
N PRO A 792 -9.14 -21.64 -17.42
CA PRO A 792 -10.05 -21.78 -18.56
C PRO A 792 -11.51 -21.73 -18.11
N ARG A 793 -12.37 -21.21 -18.97
CA ARG A 793 -13.82 -21.28 -18.79
C ARG A 793 -14.30 -22.70 -19.07
N VAL A 794 -15.29 -23.16 -18.31
CA VAL A 794 -15.96 -24.41 -18.62
C VAL A 794 -17.15 -24.18 -19.54
N PRO A 795 -17.51 -25.15 -20.42
CA PRO A 795 -18.67 -25.06 -21.30
C PRO A 795 -19.98 -25.22 -20.53
N ALA A 796 -21.07 -24.74 -21.12
CA ALA A 796 -22.41 -24.99 -20.60
C ALA A 796 -22.71 -26.51 -20.51
N GLY A 797 -23.34 -26.90 -19.40
CA GLY A 797 -23.68 -28.29 -19.11
C GLY A 797 -22.53 -29.15 -18.58
N HIS A 798 -21.35 -28.55 -18.33
CA HIS A 798 -20.23 -29.23 -17.67
C HIS A 798 -20.69 -29.86 -16.34
N GLN A 799 -20.24 -31.08 -16.07
CA GLN A 799 -20.56 -31.78 -14.84
C GLN A 799 -19.34 -31.77 -13.92
N PHE A 800 -19.51 -31.27 -12.73
CA PHE A 800 -18.54 -31.33 -11.66
C PHE A 800 -18.79 -32.50 -10.74
N ASP A 801 -17.76 -33.23 -10.43
CA ASP A 801 -17.79 -34.36 -9.50
C ASP A 801 -17.24 -33.90 -8.14
N LEU A 802 -18.15 -33.43 -7.26
CA LEU A 802 -17.85 -32.85 -5.96
C LEU A 802 -17.37 -33.91 -4.97
N PRO A 803 -16.55 -33.53 -3.97
CA PRO A 803 -16.21 -34.42 -2.86
C PRO A 803 -17.49 -34.84 -2.10
N PRO A 804 -17.48 -35.94 -1.34
CA PRO A 804 -18.57 -36.21 -0.43
C PRO A 804 -18.86 -35.05 0.49
N GLN A 805 -20.13 -34.81 0.80
CA GLN A 805 -20.53 -33.67 1.67
C GLN A 805 -19.73 -33.68 2.98
N GLY A 806 -19.21 -32.50 3.36
CA GLY A 806 -18.34 -32.31 4.54
C GLY A 806 -16.88 -32.74 4.36
N GLN A 807 -16.46 -33.17 3.15
CA GLN A 807 -15.11 -33.69 2.90
C GLN A 807 -14.29 -32.81 1.93
N ALA A 808 -14.67 -31.57 1.71
CA ALA A 808 -14.03 -30.69 0.73
C ALA A 808 -12.53 -30.42 1.02
N ASN A 809 -12.12 -30.47 2.28
CA ASN A 809 -10.74 -30.26 2.71
C ASN A 809 -9.93 -31.57 2.89
N ASN A 810 -10.54 -32.72 2.65
CA ASN A 810 -9.84 -34.00 2.76
C ASN A 810 -8.94 -34.20 1.53
N THR A 811 -7.63 -34.30 1.77
CA THR A 811 -6.61 -34.40 0.70
C THR A 811 -6.86 -35.58 -0.26
N GLN A 812 -7.47 -36.68 0.22
CA GLN A 812 -7.80 -37.83 -0.62
C GLN A 812 -8.84 -37.47 -1.68
N TYR A 813 -9.83 -36.64 -1.33
CA TYR A 813 -10.90 -36.24 -2.25
C TYR A 813 -10.55 -35.01 -3.08
N VAL A 814 -9.73 -34.09 -2.56
CA VAL A 814 -9.28 -32.89 -3.30
C VAL A 814 -8.55 -33.26 -4.61
N LEU A 815 -7.82 -34.37 -4.61
CA LEU A 815 -7.07 -34.85 -5.79
C LEU A 815 -7.95 -35.47 -6.88
N VAL A 816 -9.11 -36.00 -6.50
CA VAL A 816 -9.99 -36.78 -7.42
C VAL A 816 -11.30 -36.08 -7.73
N SER A 817 -11.65 -35.03 -6.98
CA SER A 817 -12.86 -34.24 -7.19
C SER A 817 -12.60 -33.08 -8.14
N GLU A 818 -13.63 -32.73 -8.91
CA GLU A 818 -13.64 -31.48 -9.68
C GLU A 818 -14.73 -30.57 -9.12
N MET A 819 -14.34 -29.40 -8.64
CA MET A 819 -15.26 -28.42 -8.05
C MET A 819 -15.43 -27.19 -8.94
N PRO A 820 -16.65 -26.61 -9.02
CA PRO A 820 -16.85 -25.29 -9.59
C PRO A 820 -15.92 -24.27 -8.92
N ARG A 821 -15.27 -23.46 -9.72
CA ARG A 821 -14.49 -22.32 -9.30
C ARG A 821 -15.00 -21.09 -10.03
N PHE A 822 -15.46 -20.11 -9.29
CA PHE A 822 -16.00 -18.87 -9.85
C PHE A 822 -14.93 -17.80 -9.82
N SER A 823 -14.62 -17.24 -10.99
CA SER A 823 -13.90 -15.97 -11.09
C SER A 823 -14.93 -14.86 -10.91
N ILE A 824 -14.76 -14.00 -9.93
CA ILE A 824 -15.60 -12.83 -9.67
C ILE A 824 -14.71 -11.60 -9.79
N ASN A 825 -14.94 -10.78 -10.81
CA ASN A 825 -14.13 -9.58 -11.05
C ASN A 825 -14.96 -8.34 -10.80
N LEU A 826 -14.67 -7.67 -9.67
CA LEU A 826 -15.19 -6.35 -9.37
C LEU A 826 -14.28 -5.30 -10.01
N ALA A 827 -14.72 -4.73 -11.12
CA ALA A 827 -14.02 -3.59 -11.75
C ALA A 827 -14.21 -2.30 -10.96
N TRP A 828 -15.26 -2.24 -10.14
CA TRP A 828 -15.60 -1.14 -9.24
C TRP A 828 -16.02 -1.67 -7.88
N GLY A 829 -15.92 -0.83 -6.83
CA GLY A 829 -16.36 -1.21 -5.50
C GLY A 829 -17.88 -1.37 -5.39
N THR A 830 -18.33 -2.24 -4.48
CA THR A 830 -19.75 -2.49 -4.24
C THR A 830 -20.10 -2.47 -2.75
N PRO A 831 -21.21 -1.80 -2.35
CA PRO A 831 -21.74 -1.91 -1.00
C PRO A 831 -22.26 -3.31 -0.65
N LEU A 832 -22.70 -4.09 -1.67
CA LEU A 832 -23.28 -5.42 -1.46
C LEU A 832 -23.07 -6.31 -2.69
N LEU A 833 -22.36 -7.42 -2.49
CA LEU A 833 -22.13 -8.46 -3.49
C LEU A 833 -22.89 -9.73 -3.10
N ARG A 834 -23.76 -10.22 -3.96
CA ARG A 834 -24.52 -11.46 -3.81
C ARG A 834 -24.06 -12.50 -4.81
N ALA A 835 -24.18 -13.77 -4.45
CA ALA A 835 -23.92 -14.92 -5.31
C ALA A 835 -25.03 -15.97 -5.11
N ASP A 836 -26.14 -15.76 -5.78
CA ASP A 836 -27.36 -16.55 -5.57
C ASP A 836 -27.35 -17.83 -6.43
N VAL A 837 -27.70 -18.97 -5.82
CA VAL A 837 -27.71 -20.30 -6.44
C VAL A 837 -29.10 -20.58 -6.97
N VAL A 838 -29.19 -20.77 -8.29
CA VAL A 838 -30.47 -21.03 -8.99
C VAL A 838 -30.48 -22.48 -9.48
N ALA A 839 -31.47 -23.25 -9.02
CA ALA A 839 -31.70 -24.59 -9.52
C ALA A 839 -32.44 -24.54 -10.87
N LEU A 840 -31.95 -25.28 -11.87
CA LEU A 840 -32.51 -25.29 -13.23
C LEU A 840 -33.34 -26.54 -13.53
N GLY A 841 -33.68 -27.30 -12.50
CA GLY A 841 -34.28 -28.62 -12.61
C GLY A 841 -33.23 -29.70 -12.77
N GLY A 842 -33.57 -30.92 -12.45
CA GLY A 842 -32.68 -32.06 -12.52
C GLY A 842 -33.27 -33.21 -11.75
N ASN A 843 -32.95 -34.43 -12.11
CA ASN A 843 -33.37 -35.62 -11.41
C ASN A 843 -32.67 -35.64 -10.06
N SER A 844 -33.32 -35.10 -9.04
CA SER A 844 -32.94 -35.44 -7.64
C SER A 844 -33.16 -36.96 -7.56
N THR A 845 -32.16 -37.72 -7.19
CA THR A 845 -32.34 -39.11 -6.83
C THR A 845 -33.35 -39.16 -5.69
N ALA A 846 -34.21 -40.17 -5.66
CA ALA A 846 -35.32 -40.29 -4.70
C ALA A 846 -34.87 -40.23 -3.19
N ALA A 847 -33.58 -40.10 -2.92
CA ALA A 847 -32.95 -39.98 -1.61
C ALA A 847 -32.64 -38.53 -1.19
N GLU A 848 -32.63 -37.56 -2.13
CA GLU A 848 -32.27 -36.17 -1.82
C GLU A 848 -33.53 -35.30 -1.83
N GLN A 849 -33.83 -34.63 -0.70
CA GLN A 849 -34.99 -33.72 -0.62
C GLN A 849 -34.71 -32.44 -1.41
N PRO A 850 -35.66 -31.96 -2.22
CA PRO A 850 -35.52 -30.68 -2.88
C PRO A 850 -35.44 -29.56 -1.86
N LEU A 851 -34.55 -28.60 -2.10
CA LEU A 851 -34.44 -27.39 -1.29
C LEU A 851 -35.66 -26.47 -1.53
N ALA A 852 -36.11 -25.80 -0.49
CA ALA A 852 -37.12 -24.76 -0.64
C ALA A 852 -36.58 -23.60 -1.47
N GLU A 853 -37.34 -23.16 -2.46
CA GLU A 853 -37.03 -21.95 -3.22
C GLU A 853 -37.52 -20.73 -2.43
N THR A 854 -36.67 -19.70 -2.37
CA THR A 854 -37.01 -18.37 -1.88
C THR A 854 -36.90 -17.36 -3.01
N GLU A 855 -37.63 -16.28 -2.92
CA GLU A 855 -37.53 -15.18 -3.90
C GLU A 855 -36.71 -14.04 -3.33
N VAL A 856 -35.61 -13.66 -4.01
CA VAL A 856 -34.72 -12.58 -3.64
C VAL A 856 -34.57 -11.62 -4.81
N LEU A 857 -35.04 -10.38 -4.68
CA LEU A 857 -35.00 -9.38 -5.75
C LEU A 857 -35.56 -9.93 -7.08
N GLY A 858 -36.73 -10.57 -7.04
CA GLY A 858 -37.40 -11.13 -8.21
C GLY A 858 -36.75 -12.40 -8.80
N LEU A 859 -35.75 -12.97 -8.14
CA LEU A 859 -35.08 -14.20 -8.56
C LEU A 859 -35.41 -15.34 -7.61
N LYS A 860 -35.90 -16.48 -8.15
CA LYS A 860 -36.05 -17.71 -7.39
C LYS A 860 -34.70 -18.37 -7.20
N THR A 861 -34.32 -18.60 -5.97
CA THR A 861 -33.03 -19.15 -5.55
C THR A 861 -33.22 -20.23 -4.48
N VAL A 862 -32.30 -21.17 -4.41
CA VAL A 862 -32.25 -22.19 -3.35
C VAL A 862 -31.31 -21.78 -2.21
N GLY A 863 -30.77 -20.55 -2.25
CA GLY A 863 -29.83 -19.97 -1.30
C GLY A 863 -28.70 -19.25 -2.05
N SER A 864 -27.70 -18.79 -1.32
CA SER A 864 -26.47 -18.17 -1.86
C SER A 864 -25.27 -19.10 -1.69
N LEU A 865 -24.19 -18.82 -2.38
CA LEU A 865 -22.90 -19.46 -2.06
C LEU A 865 -22.52 -19.13 -0.62
N GLN A 866 -21.82 -20.04 0.03
CA GLN A 866 -21.29 -19.82 1.38
C GLN A 866 -20.46 -18.52 1.42
N TYR A 867 -20.57 -17.75 2.50
CA TYR A 867 -19.96 -16.44 2.72
C TYR A 867 -20.52 -15.31 1.83
N PHE A 868 -21.68 -15.47 1.26
CA PHE A 868 -22.44 -14.41 0.60
C PHE A 868 -23.78 -14.19 1.30
N PRO A 869 -24.26 -12.93 1.34
CA PRO A 869 -23.76 -11.72 0.68
C PRO A 869 -22.55 -11.09 1.40
N GLN A 870 -21.66 -10.46 0.61
CA GLN A 870 -20.51 -9.71 1.11
C GLN A 870 -20.77 -8.21 1.04
N ARG A 871 -20.39 -7.47 2.09
CA ARG A 871 -20.60 -6.01 2.17
C ARG A 871 -19.31 -5.23 1.97
N TYR A 872 -19.42 -4.04 1.39
CA TYR A 872 -18.34 -3.07 1.22
C TYR A 872 -17.07 -3.68 0.63
N GLN A 873 -17.24 -4.31 -0.55
CA GLN A 873 -16.13 -4.91 -1.26
C GLN A 873 -15.39 -3.88 -2.11
N ALA A 874 -14.06 -3.89 -2.02
CA ALA A 874 -13.19 -3.13 -2.91
C ALA A 874 -13.24 -3.72 -4.33
N ARG A 875 -12.77 -2.94 -5.31
CA ARG A 875 -12.53 -3.48 -6.64
C ARG A 875 -11.40 -4.51 -6.58
N THR A 876 -11.74 -5.75 -6.88
CA THR A 876 -10.79 -6.86 -6.83
C THR A 876 -11.28 -8.01 -7.69
N ARG A 877 -10.38 -8.90 -8.06
CA ARG A 877 -10.73 -10.19 -8.65
C ARG A 877 -10.52 -11.27 -7.62
N SER A 878 -11.57 -12.00 -7.31
CA SER A 878 -11.56 -13.12 -6.38
C SER A 878 -11.92 -14.43 -7.07
N PHE A 879 -11.52 -15.54 -6.45
CA PHE A 879 -11.84 -16.87 -6.89
C PHE A 879 -12.49 -17.64 -5.74
N VAL A 880 -13.73 -18.07 -5.96
CA VAL A 880 -14.50 -18.83 -4.97
C VAL A 880 -14.68 -20.25 -5.46
N ARG A 881 -14.28 -21.23 -4.65
CA ARG A 881 -14.59 -22.65 -4.90
C ARG A 881 -15.90 -22.99 -4.23
N TRP A 882 -16.64 -23.93 -4.83
CA TRP A 882 -17.91 -24.39 -4.28
C TRP A 882 -17.95 -25.92 -4.24
N ASP A 883 -18.17 -26.47 -3.07
CA ASP A 883 -18.31 -27.90 -2.81
C ASP A 883 -19.76 -28.34 -2.70
N GLY A 884 -20.69 -27.46 -3.06
CA GLY A 884 -22.13 -27.69 -3.00
C GLY A 884 -22.81 -27.11 -1.76
N ILE A 885 -22.06 -26.58 -0.79
CA ILE A 885 -22.64 -25.97 0.42
C ILE A 885 -23.22 -24.58 0.13
N LEU A 886 -24.39 -24.30 0.66
CA LEU A 886 -25.09 -23.02 0.58
C LEU A 886 -24.84 -22.17 1.84
N ASP A 887 -25.24 -20.92 1.80
CA ASP A 887 -25.27 -20.00 2.95
C ASP A 887 -26.08 -20.56 4.13
N SER A 888 -27.14 -21.32 3.86
CA SER A 888 -27.93 -22.04 4.85
C SER A 888 -27.23 -23.26 5.47
N GLY A 889 -26.00 -23.57 5.07
CA GLY A 889 -25.25 -24.77 5.48
C GLY A 889 -25.78 -26.09 4.89
N LYS A 890 -26.85 -26.05 4.14
CA LYS A 890 -27.36 -27.24 3.42
C LYS A 890 -26.57 -27.46 2.15
N TYR A 891 -26.42 -28.69 1.76
CA TYR A 891 -25.80 -29.01 0.49
C TYR A 891 -26.87 -29.01 -0.64
N ALA A 892 -26.52 -28.34 -1.74
CA ALA A 892 -27.34 -28.42 -2.95
C ALA A 892 -27.38 -29.87 -3.46
N PRO A 893 -28.56 -30.45 -3.73
CA PRO A 893 -28.67 -31.78 -4.27
C PRO A 893 -27.94 -31.95 -5.62
N SER A 894 -27.59 -33.18 -5.99
CA SER A 894 -27.07 -33.45 -7.33
C SER A 894 -28.10 -32.96 -8.38
N GLY A 895 -27.67 -32.08 -9.28
CA GLY A 895 -28.60 -31.42 -10.20
C GLY A 895 -27.93 -30.39 -11.10
N GLN A 896 -28.75 -29.62 -11.79
CA GLN A 896 -28.30 -28.56 -12.69
C GLN A 896 -28.54 -27.19 -12.06
N TYR A 897 -27.52 -26.36 -12.10
CA TYR A 897 -27.50 -25.05 -11.44
C TYR A 897 -26.89 -23.96 -12.34
N LYS A 898 -27.17 -22.71 -12.00
CA LYS A 898 -26.38 -21.54 -12.38
C LYS A 898 -26.20 -20.67 -11.16
N ILE A 899 -25.13 -19.89 -11.14
CA ILE A 899 -24.93 -18.85 -10.13
C ILE A 899 -25.23 -17.49 -10.75
N VAL A 900 -25.96 -16.67 -10.01
CA VAL A 900 -26.28 -15.28 -10.39
C VAL A 900 -25.56 -14.36 -9.43
N PHE A 901 -24.49 -13.73 -9.94
CA PHE A 901 -23.77 -12.68 -9.22
C PHE A 901 -24.49 -11.36 -9.39
N ARG A 902 -24.73 -10.67 -8.27
CA ARG A 902 -25.37 -9.36 -8.25
C ARG A 902 -24.55 -8.42 -7.36
N ALA A 903 -24.03 -7.33 -7.95
CA ALA A 903 -23.29 -6.30 -7.24
C ALA A 903 -24.09 -5.01 -7.21
N LEU A 904 -24.43 -4.52 -6.03
CA LEU A 904 -25.12 -3.26 -5.83
C LEU A 904 -24.22 -2.11 -6.29
N ARG A 905 -24.75 -1.20 -7.10
CA ARG A 905 -24.03 0.02 -7.46
C ARG A 905 -23.85 0.93 -6.25
N VAL A 906 -22.74 1.67 -6.26
CA VAL A 906 -22.49 2.69 -5.22
C VAL A 906 -23.64 3.70 -5.22
N PHE A 907 -24.16 4.05 -4.04
CA PHE A 907 -25.39 4.83 -3.82
C PHE A 907 -26.69 4.17 -4.26
N GLY A 908 -26.66 2.92 -4.71
CA GLY A 908 -27.86 2.17 -5.11
C GLY A 908 -28.75 1.77 -3.94
N ASN A 909 -30.03 1.57 -4.21
CA ASN A 909 -31.00 1.05 -3.26
C ASN A 909 -30.98 -0.50 -3.28
N SER A 910 -30.61 -1.12 -2.16
CA SER A 910 -30.48 -2.58 -2.03
C SER A 910 -31.77 -3.37 -2.22
N GLU A 911 -32.94 -2.71 -2.15
CA GLU A 911 -34.26 -3.35 -2.35
C GLU A 911 -34.71 -3.37 -3.81
N LYS A 912 -33.99 -2.66 -4.70
CA LYS A 912 -34.34 -2.53 -6.10
C LYS A 912 -33.46 -3.37 -6.99
N GLN A 913 -34.04 -4.22 -7.80
CA GLN A 913 -33.32 -5.12 -8.71
C GLN A 913 -32.50 -4.38 -9.76
N ASP A 914 -33.00 -3.28 -10.29
CA ASP A 914 -32.37 -2.47 -11.34
C ASP A 914 -31.15 -1.67 -10.85
N GLU A 915 -30.92 -1.62 -9.54
CA GLU A 915 -29.74 -1.02 -8.90
C GLU A 915 -28.53 -1.96 -8.84
N TYR A 916 -28.67 -3.21 -9.31
CA TYR A 916 -27.59 -4.20 -9.32
C TYR A 916 -27.05 -4.45 -10.71
N ASP A 917 -25.73 -4.56 -10.81
CA ASP A 917 -25.12 -5.24 -11.95
C ASP A 917 -25.25 -6.74 -11.79
N VAL A 918 -25.63 -7.43 -12.87
CA VAL A 918 -25.90 -8.86 -12.86
C VAL A 918 -25.02 -9.59 -13.86
N VAL A 919 -24.39 -10.66 -13.41
CA VAL A 919 -23.66 -11.61 -14.26
C VAL A 919 -24.06 -13.03 -13.88
N GLU A 920 -24.46 -13.82 -14.87
CA GLU A 920 -24.83 -15.21 -14.68
C GLU A 920 -23.76 -16.16 -15.22
N THR A 921 -23.54 -17.26 -14.53
CA THR A 921 -22.70 -18.33 -15.07
C THR A 921 -23.44 -19.10 -16.17
N VAL A 922 -22.68 -19.81 -17.00
CA VAL A 922 -23.28 -20.89 -17.82
C VAL A 922 -23.90 -21.93 -16.90
N PRO A 923 -25.00 -22.62 -17.32
CA PRO A 923 -25.54 -23.75 -16.59
C PRO A 923 -24.52 -24.88 -16.46
N PHE A 924 -24.44 -25.47 -15.27
CA PHE A 924 -23.55 -26.60 -14.99
C PHE A 924 -24.27 -27.66 -14.12
N LYS A 925 -23.68 -28.84 -14.02
CA LYS A 925 -24.21 -29.94 -13.22
C LYS A 925 -23.24 -30.22 -12.06
N ILE A 926 -23.79 -30.61 -10.92
CA ILE A 926 -23.03 -31.15 -9.81
C ILE A 926 -23.48 -32.59 -9.51
N ARG A 927 -22.51 -33.38 -9.09
CA ARG A 927 -22.74 -34.73 -8.59
C ARG A 927 -21.72 -35.03 -7.50
N TYR A 928 -22.15 -35.61 -6.38
CA TYR A 928 -21.23 -36.01 -5.33
C TYR A 928 -20.63 -37.37 -5.66
N ILE A 929 -19.29 -37.49 -5.52
CA ILE A 929 -18.65 -38.81 -5.64
C ILE A 929 -18.98 -39.63 -4.39
N ASN A 930 -19.24 -40.93 -4.59
CA ASN A 930 -19.56 -41.85 -3.50
C ASN A 930 -18.34 -41.97 -2.54
N LYS A 931 -18.64 -42.13 -1.24
CA LYS A 931 -17.63 -42.36 -0.20
C LYS A 931 -16.78 -43.58 -0.47
#